data_3ed68f686b6f7e5188ee47bfb1cac5b6
#
_entry.id   3ed68f686b6f7e5188ee47bfb1cac5b6
#
_cell.length_a   1.000
_cell.length_b   1.000
_cell.length_c   1.000
_cell.angle_alpha   90.00
_cell.angle_beta   90.00
_cell.angle_gamma   90.00
#
_symmetry.space_group_name_H-M   'P 1'
#
loop_
_entity.id
_entity.type
_entity.pdbx_description
1 polymer ?
#
loop_
_entity_poly.entity_id
_entity_poly.type
_entity_poly.pdbx_seq_one_letter_code
_entity_poly.pdbx_strand_id
1 'polypeptide(L)'
;MWKLLQKIFPTKRERDIRQLLPIVEAINREYEQLHHLTDAELRAKTDLFRSILRERTSSYQERIQELRQRLRTEDLSYEQRLELYDELARLDAEEYRVIQETLDELLPQAYAVVKEACRRLAERQYTYQVVGHTVTWDMVPFDVQLMGAIVLHQGKIAEMATGEGKTLVAVMPLYLNALPGRGVHLVTVNDYLARRDAQWMGPVFEMLGMSVGCIQAQMSIEERKRQYQCDITYGTNSEFGFDYLRDNMVIDPNDIVQREHWYAIVDEVDSILIDEARTPLIISGPVISSNEEFVRMNPRVRRLVEAQTRLVNQIVAEAERLLQSSSKEDRERAGKLLLQAHRGFPKHKRLLKLLADADTKQLLQQTELYYLRDQGIHLHELDEELYYTIDEKTHQVDISEKGRQLLAQVGEDPDMFLIPDVGTELSIIEQNPDLSPEEKQRRKDELYRLYAERSERVHIINQLLRAYSLYERDVDYVVQDGKVKIVDEFTGRILEGRRYSDGLHQAIEAKEGVTVEQDTQTLATITIQNYFRLYRKLAGMTGTAETEAAEFDKIYGLDVVVIPTNKPVIRQDLDDLVFRTKREKYNAVIQEIQRQLERGRAVLVGTTSVEVSEILSKMLRRLGIPHNVLNAKHHQREAEIIAQAGRKGAVTIATNMAGRGTDIKLDPDVRAAGGLAVIGTERHEARRIDRQLRGRAGRQGDPGTSQFFVSLEDDLLRLFGGPRIAAIMQKLKVPEGEPIQHPMITKAIERAQKKVEEQNFAIRKRLLEYDNVMNQQREIIYDRRRHALMGERLKGEIFQYIRELAQEWYDTYHPENDLEGLKNTVRATLLCELDIRPEEFASMTQQECVERIVQAASAYYQRKEALLGSEFMAQLERFAILMTIDEKWREHLRAMDELREGIHLRAYGQKDPLLEYKAEAYRMFVQLIREINRDAVHFVFKYFPPVLEQPTAAAPRATELVPRPRTTVPSSALRFSHPEAPAAV
;
A
#
# COMPACT_ATOMS: atom_id res chain seq x y z
N MET A 1 1.66 -0.49 48.27
CA MET A 1 1.66 -1.86 47.73
C MET A 1 1.91 -1.87 46.20
N TRP A 2 1.14 -1.13 45.37
CA TRP A 2 1.34 -1.08 43.92
C TRP A 2 2.75 -0.58 43.49
N LYS A 3 3.30 0.47 44.10
CA LYS A 3 4.68 0.95 43.84
C LYS A 3 5.80 -0.02 44.28
N LEU A 4 5.54 -0.92 45.24
CA LEU A 4 6.47 -1.98 45.66
C LEU A 4 6.40 -3.18 44.70
N LEU A 5 5.21 -3.52 44.17
CA LEU A 5 5.05 -4.53 43.14
C LEU A 5 5.70 -4.12 41.83
N GLN A 6 5.63 -2.85 41.44
CA GLN A 6 6.33 -2.30 40.25
C GLN A 6 7.87 -2.39 40.36
N LYS A 7 8.44 -2.32 41.56
CA LYS A 7 9.88 -2.55 41.78
C LYS A 7 10.30 -4.01 41.64
N ILE A 8 9.38 -4.97 41.88
CA ILE A 8 9.64 -6.40 41.79
C ILE A 8 9.41 -6.93 40.37
N PHE A 9 8.45 -6.34 39.64
CA PHE A 9 8.15 -6.67 38.22
C PHE A 9 8.36 -5.42 37.34
N PRO A 10 9.55 -5.28 36.74
CA PRO A 10 9.84 -4.15 35.87
C PRO A 10 8.91 -4.19 34.64
N THR A 11 8.46 -3.02 34.22
CA THR A 11 7.69 -2.84 32.99
C THR A 11 8.49 -3.32 31.77
N LYS A 12 7.82 -3.63 30.63
CA LYS A 12 8.51 -3.99 29.40
C LYS A 12 9.59 -2.95 29.08
N ARG A 13 9.24 -1.67 29.10
CA ARG A 13 10.15 -0.55 28.83
C ARG A 13 11.40 -0.56 29.73
N GLU A 14 11.25 -0.82 31.03
CA GLU A 14 12.40 -0.88 31.95
C GLU A 14 13.29 -2.09 31.69
N ARG A 15 12.71 -3.21 31.26
CA ARG A 15 13.48 -4.41 30.89
C ARG A 15 14.28 -4.17 29.61
N ASP A 16 13.65 -3.60 28.59
CA ASP A 16 14.29 -3.31 27.32
C ASP A 16 15.49 -2.34 27.53
N ILE A 17 15.29 -1.27 28.28
CA ILE A 17 16.38 -0.32 28.58
C ILE A 17 17.52 -0.99 29.35
N ARG A 18 17.24 -1.85 30.34
CA ARG A 18 18.28 -2.57 31.08
C ARG A 18 19.11 -3.50 30.21
N GLN A 19 18.54 -4.08 29.16
CA GLN A 19 19.25 -4.91 28.20
C GLN A 19 20.16 -4.09 27.28
N LEU A 20 19.79 -2.87 26.95
CA LEU A 20 20.54 -1.99 26.06
C LEU A 20 21.74 -1.30 26.75
N LEU A 21 21.62 -0.98 28.03
CA LEU A 21 22.65 -0.23 28.78
C LEU A 21 24.05 -0.85 28.70
N PRO A 22 24.27 -2.16 28.92
CA PRO A 22 25.61 -2.75 28.85
C PRO A 22 26.26 -2.62 27.47
N ILE A 23 25.44 -2.64 26.40
CA ILE A 23 25.92 -2.48 25.02
C ILE A 23 26.35 -1.03 24.81
N VAL A 24 25.55 -0.08 25.29
CA VAL A 24 25.90 1.38 25.23
C VAL A 24 27.20 1.64 25.98
N GLU A 25 27.39 1.04 27.16
CA GLU A 25 28.64 1.16 27.92
C GLU A 25 29.83 0.56 27.17
N ALA A 26 29.62 -0.56 26.45
CA ALA A 26 30.67 -1.14 25.60
C ALA A 26 31.03 -0.21 24.44
N ILE A 27 30.04 0.38 23.75
CA ILE A 27 30.25 1.34 22.68
C ILE A 27 31.07 2.54 23.19
N ASN A 28 30.70 3.10 24.34
CA ASN A 28 31.40 4.25 24.91
C ASN A 28 32.85 3.94 25.31
N ARG A 29 33.12 2.72 25.81
CA ARG A 29 34.49 2.28 26.09
C ARG A 29 35.33 2.17 24.81
N GLU A 30 34.80 1.60 23.75
CA GLU A 30 35.49 1.53 22.45
C GLU A 30 35.71 2.93 21.84
N TYR A 31 34.71 3.80 21.99
CA TYR A 31 34.77 5.19 21.50
C TYR A 31 35.94 5.98 22.13
N GLU A 32 36.20 5.86 23.45
CA GLU A 32 37.30 6.55 24.11
C GLU A 32 38.67 6.14 23.55
N GLN A 33 38.80 4.91 23.03
CA GLN A 33 40.04 4.41 22.46
C GLN A 33 40.32 4.94 21.04
N LEU A 34 39.35 5.57 20.38
CA LEU A 34 39.49 6.01 18.97
C LEU A 34 40.03 7.43 18.83
N HIS A 35 40.07 8.22 19.90
CA HIS A 35 40.37 9.65 19.81
C HIS A 35 41.77 9.97 19.25
N HIS A 36 42.73 9.08 19.42
CA HIS A 36 44.10 9.27 18.96
C HIS A 36 44.35 8.79 17.51
N LEU A 37 43.40 8.09 16.88
CA LEU A 37 43.52 7.61 15.52
C LEU A 37 43.46 8.76 14.51
N THR A 38 44.19 8.65 13.42
CA THR A 38 44.03 9.54 12.26
C THR A 38 42.74 9.21 11.48
N ASP A 39 42.29 10.10 10.58
CA ASP A 39 41.13 9.82 9.74
C ASP A 39 41.33 8.60 8.83
N ALA A 40 42.55 8.40 8.32
CA ALA A 40 42.90 7.23 7.51
C ALA A 40 42.82 5.92 8.31
N GLU A 41 43.27 5.93 9.55
CA GLU A 41 43.16 4.77 10.45
C GLU A 41 41.74 4.50 10.88
N LEU A 42 40.94 5.55 11.10
CA LEU A 42 39.53 5.41 11.42
C LEU A 42 38.77 4.78 10.23
N ARG A 43 39.03 5.25 9.00
CA ARG A 43 38.48 4.69 7.76
C ARG A 43 38.92 3.23 7.54
N ALA A 44 40.18 2.91 7.84
CA ALA A 44 40.72 1.56 7.72
C ALA A 44 40.00 0.55 8.65
N LYS A 45 39.32 1.01 9.71
CA LYS A 45 38.46 0.12 10.53
C LYS A 45 37.34 -0.49 9.72
N THR A 46 36.76 0.27 8.75
CA THR A 46 35.73 -0.26 7.85
C THR A 46 36.26 -1.42 6.99
N ASP A 47 37.48 -1.28 6.46
CA ASP A 47 38.13 -2.35 5.67
C ASP A 47 38.46 -3.56 6.53
N LEU A 48 38.87 -3.33 7.78
CA LEU A 48 39.08 -4.42 8.76
C LEU A 48 37.80 -5.18 9.04
N PHE A 49 36.69 -4.50 9.30
CA PHE A 49 35.41 -5.14 9.56
C PHE A 49 34.91 -5.94 8.33
N ARG A 50 35.06 -5.38 7.15
CA ARG A 50 34.78 -6.08 5.89
C ARG A 50 35.67 -7.32 5.69
N SER A 51 36.94 -7.27 6.08
CA SER A 51 37.83 -8.42 5.97
C SER A 51 37.42 -9.55 6.90
N ILE A 52 37.07 -9.25 8.15
CA ILE A 52 36.58 -10.24 9.13
C ILE A 52 35.33 -10.95 8.59
N LEU A 53 34.37 -10.19 8.04
CA LEU A 53 33.17 -10.76 7.43
C LEU A 53 33.51 -11.68 6.26
N ARG A 54 34.36 -11.23 5.33
CA ARG A 54 34.80 -12.06 4.19
C ARG A 54 35.48 -13.34 4.60
N GLU A 55 36.38 -13.28 5.57
CA GLU A 55 37.10 -14.47 6.09
C GLU A 55 36.10 -15.51 6.61
N ARG A 56 35.08 -15.07 7.35
CA ARG A 56 34.07 -15.97 7.94
C ARG A 56 33.04 -16.50 6.92
N THR A 57 32.85 -15.84 5.79
CA THR A 57 31.81 -16.21 4.81
C THR A 57 32.38 -16.78 3.49
N SER A 58 33.69 -16.72 3.25
CA SER A 58 34.31 -17.11 1.97
C SER A 58 33.94 -18.53 1.52
N SER A 59 33.97 -19.50 2.43
CA SER A 59 33.66 -20.89 2.09
C SER A 59 32.21 -21.10 1.63
N TYR A 60 31.27 -20.36 2.23
CA TYR A 60 29.86 -20.38 1.81
C TYR A 60 29.71 -19.73 0.44
N GLN A 61 30.33 -18.57 0.21
CA GLN A 61 30.25 -17.86 -1.05
C GLN A 61 30.84 -18.63 -2.23
N GLU A 62 32.02 -19.26 -2.02
CA GLU A 62 32.66 -20.12 -3.04
C GLU A 62 31.74 -21.28 -3.42
N ARG A 63 31.11 -21.97 -2.44
CA ARG A 63 30.22 -23.08 -2.71
C ARG A 63 28.94 -22.64 -3.39
N ILE A 64 28.35 -21.51 -2.96
CA ILE A 64 27.17 -20.93 -3.60
C ILE A 64 27.46 -20.56 -5.08
N GLN A 65 28.61 -19.99 -5.36
CA GLN A 65 29.01 -19.66 -6.74
C GLN A 65 29.21 -20.91 -7.59
N GLU A 66 29.84 -21.95 -7.06
CA GLU A 66 29.97 -23.23 -7.75
C GLU A 66 28.60 -23.82 -8.12
N LEU A 67 27.67 -23.88 -7.16
CA LEU A 67 26.33 -24.43 -7.42
C LEU A 67 25.56 -23.60 -8.46
N ARG A 68 25.64 -22.27 -8.41
CA ARG A 68 25.05 -21.39 -9.41
C ARG A 68 25.65 -21.57 -10.80
N GLN A 69 26.97 -21.83 -10.88
CA GLN A 69 27.63 -22.11 -12.14
C GLN A 69 27.14 -23.44 -12.74
N ARG A 70 27.00 -24.48 -11.92
CA ARG A 70 26.48 -25.77 -12.34
C ARG A 70 25.05 -25.65 -12.93
N LEU A 71 24.15 -24.89 -12.24
CA LEU A 71 22.79 -24.61 -12.73
C LEU A 71 22.76 -23.91 -14.11
N ARG A 72 23.80 -23.13 -14.44
CA ARG A 72 23.89 -22.41 -15.72
C ARG A 72 24.50 -23.23 -16.84
N THR A 73 25.46 -24.11 -16.52
CA THR A 73 26.29 -24.76 -17.53
C THR A 73 26.02 -26.24 -17.73
N GLU A 74 25.49 -26.93 -16.69
CA GLU A 74 25.24 -28.38 -16.75
C GLU A 74 23.82 -28.68 -17.25
N ASP A 75 23.71 -29.78 -18.01
CA ASP A 75 22.42 -30.30 -18.48
C ASP A 75 21.86 -31.24 -17.38
N LEU A 76 21.20 -30.64 -16.40
CA LEU A 76 20.70 -31.32 -15.21
C LEU A 76 19.25 -31.80 -15.38
N SER A 77 18.91 -32.93 -14.77
CA SER A 77 17.50 -33.34 -14.63
C SER A 77 16.76 -32.41 -13.65
N TYR A 78 15.44 -32.43 -13.71
CA TYR A 78 14.62 -31.62 -12.81
C TYR A 78 14.90 -31.94 -11.33
N GLU A 79 15.01 -33.22 -10.96
CA GLU A 79 15.32 -33.67 -9.61
C GLU A 79 16.71 -33.16 -9.14
N GLN A 80 17.72 -33.28 -9.99
CA GLN A 80 19.06 -32.78 -9.67
C GLN A 80 19.06 -31.26 -9.45
N ARG A 81 18.25 -30.53 -10.21
CA ARG A 81 18.11 -29.08 -10.00
C ARG A 81 17.47 -28.75 -8.65
N LEU A 82 16.40 -29.48 -8.25
CA LEU A 82 15.78 -29.30 -6.95
C LEU A 82 16.75 -29.55 -5.80
N GLU A 83 17.56 -30.60 -5.89
CA GLU A 83 18.61 -30.87 -4.87
C GLU A 83 19.62 -29.70 -4.77
N LEU A 84 20.03 -29.12 -5.89
CA LEU A 84 20.93 -27.97 -5.89
C LEU A 84 20.26 -26.70 -5.30
N TYR A 85 18.97 -26.46 -5.58
CA TYR A 85 18.24 -25.34 -4.97
C TYR A 85 18.08 -25.53 -3.45
N ASP A 86 17.82 -26.75 -2.99
CA ASP A 86 17.75 -27.03 -1.55
C ASP A 86 19.10 -26.85 -0.85
N GLU A 87 20.21 -27.23 -1.50
CA GLU A 87 21.57 -26.97 -1.01
C GLU A 87 21.87 -25.47 -0.97
N LEU A 88 21.52 -24.74 -2.02
CA LEU A 88 21.68 -23.27 -2.10
C LEU A 88 20.91 -22.57 -0.97
N ALA A 89 19.65 -22.95 -0.75
CA ALA A 89 18.83 -22.35 0.28
C ALA A 89 19.39 -22.57 1.69
N ARG A 90 19.94 -23.78 1.95
CA ARG A 90 20.61 -24.10 3.24
C ARG A 90 21.88 -23.28 3.44
N LEU A 91 22.76 -23.22 2.43
CA LEU A 91 24.02 -22.46 2.49
C LEU A 91 23.75 -20.95 2.67
N ASP A 92 22.75 -20.42 2.01
CA ASP A 92 22.35 -19.03 2.11
C ASP A 92 21.81 -18.67 3.51
N ALA A 93 21.04 -19.57 4.11
CA ALA A 93 20.55 -19.40 5.48
C ALA A 93 21.70 -19.50 6.53
N GLU A 94 22.67 -20.39 6.33
CA GLU A 94 23.83 -20.50 7.20
C GLU A 94 24.77 -19.30 7.06
N GLU A 95 25.05 -18.84 5.84
CA GLU A 95 25.82 -17.63 5.58
C GLU A 95 25.18 -16.41 6.29
N TYR A 96 23.85 -16.26 6.15
CA TYR A 96 23.12 -15.19 6.80
C TYR A 96 23.31 -15.20 8.32
N ARG A 97 23.19 -16.38 8.95
CA ARG A 97 23.38 -16.53 10.38
C ARG A 97 24.79 -16.12 10.82
N VAL A 98 25.84 -16.58 10.11
CA VAL A 98 27.23 -16.24 10.39
C VAL A 98 27.46 -14.73 10.25
N ILE A 99 26.87 -14.11 9.24
CA ILE A 99 26.95 -12.65 9.07
C ILE A 99 26.32 -11.94 10.26
N GLN A 100 25.08 -12.33 10.69
CA GLN A 100 24.41 -11.66 11.81
C GLN A 100 25.19 -11.80 13.12
N GLU A 101 25.69 -13.00 13.45
CA GLU A 101 26.53 -13.23 14.62
C GLU A 101 27.81 -12.36 14.59
N THR A 102 28.44 -12.24 13.42
CA THR A 102 29.61 -11.38 13.25
C THR A 102 29.28 -9.89 13.39
N LEU A 103 28.15 -9.44 12.86
CA LEU A 103 27.70 -8.05 13.01
C LEU A 103 27.38 -7.71 14.48
N ASP A 104 26.80 -8.63 15.23
CA ASP A 104 26.53 -8.45 16.66
C ASP A 104 27.83 -8.33 17.46
N GLU A 105 28.86 -9.10 17.13
CA GLU A 105 30.20 -9.00 17.74
C GLU A 105 30.89 -7.66 17.42
N LEU A 106 30.75 -7.17 16.18
CA LEU A 106 31.35 -5.93 15.70
C LEU A 106 30.59 -4.66 16.14
N LEU A 107 29.34 -4.78 16.57
CA LEU A 107 28.45 -3.66 16.86
C LEU A 107 29.06 -2.59 17.77
N PRO A 108 29.68 -2.92 18.94
CA PRO A 108 30.24 -1.90 19.81
C PRO A 108 31.35 -1.08 19.14
N GLN A 109 32.23 -1.74 18.40
CA GLN A 109 33.34 -1.11 17.69
C GLN A 109 32.85 -0.27 16.51
N ALA A 110 31.91 -0.80 15.74
CA ALA A 110 31.34 -0.12 14.58
C ALA A 110 30.59 1.18 14.96
N TYR A 111 29.79 1.13 16.01
CA TYR A 111 29.06 2.30 16.50
C TYR A 111 29.99 3.34 17.12
N ALA A 112 31.05 2.89 17.79
CA ALA A 112 32.11 3.78 18.29
C ALA A 112 32.80 4.52 17.16
N VAL A 113 33.10 3.84 16.04
CA VAL A 113 33.69 4.44 14.83
C VAL A 113 32.79 5.51 14.24
N VAL A 114 31.47 5.25 14.12
CA VAL A 114 30.49 6.22 13.63
C VAL A 114 30.40 7.43 14.58
N LYS A 115 30.33 7.21 15.89
CA LYS A 115 30.29 8.28 16.90
C LYS A 115 31.53 9.16 16.84
N GLU A 116 32.71 8.57 16.66
CA GLU A 116 33.98 9.29 16.50
C GLU A 116 34.02 10.12 15.20
N ALA A 117 33.53 9.58 14.08
CA ALA A 117 33.40 10.34 12.85
C ALA A 117 32.51 11.57 13.03
N CYS A 118 31.35 11.42 13.69
CA CYS A 118 30.46 12.54 14.03
C CYS A 118 31.16 13.60 14.89
N ARG A 119 31.94 13.19 15.92
CA ARG A 119 32.68 14.11 16.78
C ARG A 119 33.69 14.92 15.97
N ARG A 120 34.48 14.26 15.10
CA ARG A 120 35.49 14.94 14.26
C ARG A 120 34.87 15.94 13.32
N LEU A 121 33.73 15.61 12.69
CA LEU A 121 33.00 16.54 11.83
C LEU A 121 32.49 17.75 12.62
N ALA A 122 31.99 17.54 13.85
CA ALA A 122 31.50 18.61 14.73
C ALA A 122 32.63 19.51 15.19
N GLU A 123 33.78 18.99 15.63
CA GLU A 123 34.95 19.77 16.04
C GLU A 123 35.55 20.60 14.91
N ARG A 124 35.51 20.09 13.67
CA ARG A 124 35.96 20.82 12.49
C ARG A 124 34.94 21.84 11.98
N GLN A 125 33.73 21.86 12.56
CA GLN A 125 32.60 22.66 12.04
C GLN A 125 32.43 22.44 10.54
N TYR A 126 32.41 21.16 10.13
CA TYR A 126 32.35 20.78 8.72
C TYR A 126 31.10 21.33 8.06
N THR A 127 31.29 22.13 7.00
CA THR A 127 30.22 22.84 6.31
C THR A 127 30.02 22.27 4.91
N TYR A 128 28.80 21.99 4.53
CA TYR A 128 28.43 21.35 3.26
C TYR A 128 27.02 21.76 2.83
N GLN A 129 26.62 21.33 1.65
CA GLN A 129 25.31 21.66 1.06
C GLN A 129 24.30 20.54 1.28
N VAL A 130 23.10 20.89 1.76
CA VAL A 130 21.95 20.00 1.91
C VAL A 130 20.75 20.64 1.22
N VAL A 131 20.31 20.09 0.10
CA VAL A 131 19.20 20.60 -0.72
C VAL A 131 19.32 22.11 -0.97
N GLY A 132 20.54 22.58 -1.35
CA GLY A 132 20.82 23.98 -1.65
C GLY A 132 21.03 24.91 -0.44
N HIS A 133 20.92 24.38 0.78
CA HIS A 133 21.20 25.13 2.00
C HIS A 133 22.57 24.76 2.59
N THR A 134 23.30 25.74 3.07
CA THR A 134 24.58 25.50 3.75
C THR A 134 24.29 25.04 5.19
N VAL A 135 24.82 23.89 5.56
CA VAL A 135 24.67 23.30 6.89
C VAL A 135 26.04 23.06 7.49
N THR A 136 26.20 23.32 8.76
CA THR A 136 27.41 22.98 9.53
C THR A 136 27.10 21.80 10.44
N TRP A 137 27.97 20.79 10.45
CA TRP A 137 27.78 19.60 11.28
C TRP A 137 28.04 19.96 12.76
N ASP A 138 27.05 19.68 13.61
CA ASP A 138 27.10 19.96 15.07
C ASP A 138 26.63 18.76 15.93
N MET A 139 26.47 17.58 15.30
CA MET A 139 25.82 16.43 15.93
C MET A 139 26.82 15.39 16.38
N VAL A 140 26.69 14.97 17.64
CA VAL A 140 27.35 13.79 18.20
C VAL A 140 26.31 12.90 18.88
N PRO A 141 26.21 11.60 18.61
CA PRO A 141 25.17 10.75 19.16
C PRO A 141 25.16 10.71 20.70
N PHE A 142 23.97 10.91 21.29
CA PHE A 142 23.71 10.70 22.72
C PHE A 142 23.49 9.23 23.05
N ASP A 143 23.60 8.85 24.30
CA ASP A 143 23.39 7.47 24.76
C ASP A 143 21.99 6.93 24.41
N VAL A 144 20.95 7.78 24.51
CA VAL A 144 19.59 7.40 24.09
C VAL A 144 19.50 7.14 22.58
N GLN A 145 20.29 7.83 21.77
CA GLN A 145 20.40 7.60 20.34
C GLN A 145 21.13 6.30 20.00
N LEU A 146 22.19 5.97 20.79
CA LEU A 146 22.83 4.65 20.69
C LEU A 146 21.85 3.52 21.01
N MET A 147 21.00 3.67 22.05
CA MET A 147 19.93 2.70 22.36
C MET A 147 18.98 2.51 21.18
N GLY A 148 18.52 3.62 20.57
CA GLY A 148 17.65 3.55 19.37
C GLY A 148 18.34 2.82 18.21
N ALA A 149 19.62 3.11 17.96
CA ALA A 149 20.40 2.47 16.90
C ALA A 149 20.59 0.94 17.13
N ILE A 150 20.81 0.50 18.37
CA ILE A 150 20.88 -0.93 18.72
C ILE A 150 19.55 -1.62 18.42
N VAL A 151 18.42 -1.00 18.81
CA VAL A 151 17.08 -1.52 18.54
C VAL A 151 16.83 -1.69 17.04
N LEU A 152 17.24 -0.71 16.23
CA LEU A 152 17.13 -0.80 14.76
C LEU A 152 17.99 -1.94 14.19
N HIS A 153 19.22 -2.14 14.70
CA HIS A 153 20.04 -3.27 14.27
C HIS A 153 19.41 -4.62 14.63
N GLN A 154 18.71 -4.71 15.77
CA GLN A 154 18.00 -5.93 16.19
C GLN A 154 16.76 -6.24 15.33
N GLY A 155 16.45 -5.47 14.30
CA GLY A 155 15.25 -5.67 13.47
C GLY A 155 13.95 -5.34 14.20
N LYS A 156 13.96 -4.29 15.03
CA LYS A 156 12.80 -3.83 15.81
C LYS A 156 12.44 -2.40 15.47
N ILE A 157 11.32 -1.93 16.03
CA ILE A 157 10.91 -0.53 15.91
C ILE A 157 11.42 0.26 17.11
N ALA A 158 12.21 1.29 16.85
CA ALA A 158 12.61 2.26 17.84
C ALA A 158 11.58 3.40 17.89
N GLU A 159 10.74 3.43 18.95
CA GLU A 159 9.90 4.59 19.19
C GLU A 159 10.72 5.66 19.91
N MET A 160 11.04 6.72 19.18
CA MET A 160 11.76 7.89 19.67
C MET A 160 10.92 9.13 19.46
N ALA A 161 10.71 9.90 20.51
CA ALA A 161 9.90 11.11 20.43
C ALA A 161 10.36 12.03 19.29
N THR A 162 9.45 12.80 18.75
CA THR A 162 9.76 13.73 17.66
C THR A 162 10.80 14.76 18.13
N GLY A 163 11.85 14.99 17.34
CA GLY A 163 12.94 15.90 17.70
C GLY A 163 14.10 15.23 18.46
N GLU A 164 14.10 13.91 18.64
CA GLU A 164 15.21 13.16 19.27
C GLU A 164 16.30 12.73 18.28
N GLY A 165 16.28 13.21 17.02
CA GLY A 165 17.36 13.00 16.05
C GLY A 165 17.36 11.62 15.41
N LYS A 166 16.19 11.05 15.08
CA LYS A 166 16.05 9.76 14.40
C LYS A 166 16.93 9.59 13.17
N THR A 167 17.08 10.64 12.36
CA THR A 167 17.92 10.64 11.16
C THR A 167 19.37 10.27 11.48
N LEU A 168 19.95 10.81 12.57
CA LEU A 168 21.30 10.48 13.02
C LEU A 168 21.35 9.05 13.59
N VAL A 169 20.31 8.62 14.30
CA VAL A 169 20.22 7.26 14.87
C VAL A 169 20.34 6.20 13.81
N ALA A 170 19.72 6.40 12.65
CA ALA A 170 19.74 5.44 11.54
C ALA A 170 21.15 5.24 10.93
N VAL A 171 22.06 6.21 11.07
CA VAL A 171 23.41 6.13 10.49
C VAL A 171 24.19 4.91 10.99
N MET A 172 24.14 4.63 12.28
CA MET A 172 24.89 3.55 12.91
C MET A 172 24.47 2.16 12.44
N PRO A 173 23.17 1.77 12.49
CA PRO A 173 22.76 0.48 11.97
C PRO A 173 22.88 0.36 10.45
N LEU A 174 22.72 1.46 9.68
CA LEU A 174 22.98 1.44 8.24
C LEU A 174 24.45 1.13 7.95
N TYR A 175 25.38 1.81 8.63
CA TYR A 175 26.80 1.54 8.51
C TYR A 175 27.13 0.09 8.80
N LEU A 176 26.69 -0.44 9.94
CA LEU A 176 26.98 -1.81 10.38
C LEU A 176 26.42 -2.84 9.40
N ASN A 177 25.16 -2.72 9.00
CA ASN A 177 24.50 -3.69 8.11
C ASN A 177 24.91 -3.55 6.63
N ALA A 178 25.60 -2.46 6.25
CA ALA A 178 26.18 -2.28 4.93
C ALA A 178 27.57 -2.95 4.77
N LEU A 179 28.23 -3.31 5.87
CA LEU A 179 29.55 -3.96 5.85
C LEU A 179 29.62 -5.23 4.99
N PRO A 180 28.61 -6.10 4.95
CA PRO A 180 28.61 -7.28 4.07
C PRO A 180 28.60 -6.96 2.57
N GLY A 181 28.39 -5.70 2.16
CA GLY A 181 28.39 -5.26 0.76
C GLY A 181 27.15 -5.64 -0.04
N ARG A 182 26.05 -6.05 0.62
CA ARG A 182 24.81 -6.48 -0.03
C ARG A 182 23.82 -5.35 -0.31
N GLY A 183 24.12 -4.13 0.19
CA GLY A 183 23.26 -2.94 0.07
C GLY A 183 22.20 -2.86 1.14
N VAL A 184 22.05 -1.69 1.71
CA VAL A 184 21.01 -1.41 2.71
C VAL A 184 20.16 -0.23 2.26
N HIS A 185 18.88 -0.23 2.67
CA HIS A 185 17.93 0.77 2.26
C HIS A 185 17.42 1.57 3.47
N LEU A 186 17.34 2.90 3.31
CA LEU A 186 16.58 3.74 4.20
C LEU A 186 15.36 4.28 3.46
N VAL A 187 14.19 3.95 3.99
CA VAL A 187 12.90 4.26 3.37
C VAL A 187 12.28 5.45 4.06
N THR A 188 11.91 6.46 3.29
CA THR A 188 11.26 7.69 3.76
C THR A 188 9.88 7.88 3.11
N VAL A 189 9.11 8.86 3.61
CA VAL A 189 7.76 9.13 3.11
C VAL A 189 7.71 10.02 1.85
N ASN A 190 8.80 10.65 1.44
CA ASN A 190 8.85 11.47 0.22
C ASN A 190 10.27 11.71 -0.29
N ASP A 191 10.38 12.09 -1.57
CA ASP A 191 11.64 12.34 -2.28
C ASP A 191 12.47 13.47 -1.67
N TYR A 192 11.84 14.49 -1.10
CA TYR A 192 12.56 15.58 -0.45
C TYR A 192 13.33 15.09 0.78
N LEU A 193 12.69 14.30 1.64
CA LEU A 193 13.33 13.72 2.82
C LEU A 193 14.42 12.73 2.43
N ALA A 194 14.17 11.87 1.43
CA ALA A 194 15.16 10.94 0.93
C ALA A 194 16.45 11.66 0.49
N ARG A 195 16.30 12.72 -0.32
CA ARG A 195 17.42 13.52 -0.79
C ARG A 195 18.09 14.32 0.32
N ARG A 196 17.29 14.95 1.18
CA ARG A 196 17.80 15.73 2.32
C ARG A 196 18.63 14.86 3.25
N ASP A 197 18.11 13.71 3.66
CA ASP A 197 18.74 12.87 4.66
C ASP A 197 19.97 12.15 4.09
N ALA A 198 19.95 11.74 2.81
CA ALA A 198 21.12 11.22 2.13
C ALA A 198 22.27 12.25 2.10
N GLN A 199 21.97 13.49 1.75
CA GLN A 199 22.96 14.57 1.73
C GLN A 199 23.38 15.02 3.13
N TRP A 200 22.46 15.02 4.10
CA TRP A 200 22.72 15.46 5.45
C TRP A 200 23.64 14.49 6.20
N MET A 201 23.37 13.18 6.08
CA MET A 201 24.17 12.14 6.74
C MET A 201 25.37 11.65 5.91
N GLY A 202 25.40 11.97 4.62
CA GLY A 202 26.44 11.60 3.66
C GLY A 202 27.86 11.78 4.17
N PRO A 203 28.24 12.94 4.75
CA PRO A 203 29.60 13.20 5.20
C PRO A 203 30.15 12.16 6.19
N VAL A 204 29.32 11.58 7.06
CA VAL A 204 29.75 10.54 8.00
C VAL A 204 30.09 9.26 7.26
N PHE A 205 29.24 8.84 6.33
CA PHE A 205 29.46 7.65 5.53
C PHE A 205 30.69 7.79 4.63
N GLU A 206 30.85 8.94 3.96
CA GLU A 206 32.00 9.23 3.09
C GLU A 206 33.32 9.21 3.86
N MET A 207 33.33 9.80 5.07
CA MET A 207 34.50 9.79 5.95
C MET A 207 34.93 8.37 6.30
N LEU A 208 33.96 7.47 6.50
CA LEU A 208 34.16 6.05 6.81
C LEU A 208 34.32 5.15 5.57
N GLY A 209 34.32 5.71 4.35
CA GLY A 209 34.53 4.97 3.12
C GLY A 209 33.34 4.19 2.61
N MET A 210 32.12 4.62 2.99
CA MET A 210 30.87 4.08 2.49
C MET A 210 30.26 4.98 1.41
N SER A 211 29.65 4.39 0.39
CA SER A 211 28.95 5.09 -0.67
C SER A 211 27.48 5.26 -0.35
N VAL A 212 26.92 6.42 -0.69
CA VAL A 212 25.50 6.76 -0.45
C VAL A 212 24.82 7.09 -1.77
N GLY A 213 23.72 6.43 -2.03
CA GLY A 213 22.82 6.67 -3.16
C GLY A 213 21.45 7.21 -2.71
N CYS A 214 20.75 7.85 -3.63
CA CYS A 214 19.37 8.30 -3.41
C CYS A 214 18.56 8.10 -4.67
N ILE A 215 17.48 7.32 -4.61
CA ILE A 215 16.55 7.14 -5.72
C ILE A 215 15.39 8.13 -5.62
N GLN A 216 14.96 8.66 -6.77
CA GLN A 216 13.88 9.63 -6.91
C GLN A 216 13.00 9.29 -8.12
N ALA A 217 11.76 9.80 -8.13
CA ALA A 217 10.71 9.42 -9.09
C ALA A 217 11.11 9.50 -10.57
N GLN A 218 11.88 10.49 -10.99
CA GLN A 218 12.14 10.75 -12.43
C GLN A 218 13.50 10.27 -12.92
N MET A 219 14.16 9.38 -12.18
CA MET A 219 15.47 8.85 -12.57
C MET A 219 15.37 7.82 -13.69
N SER A 220 16.35 7.82 -14.61
CA SER A 220 16.54 6.76 -15.61
C SER A 220 16.95 5.44 -14.97
N ILE A 221 16.77 4.33 -15.70
CA ILE A 221 17.15 2.98 -15.25
C ILE A 221 18.63 2.92 -14.88
N GLU A 222 19.50 3.51 -15.70
CA GLU A 222 20.94 3.52 -15.49
C GLU A 222 21.36 4.32 -14.26
N GLU A 223 20.68 5.46 -14.00
CA GLU A 223 20.90 6.24 -12.79
C GLU A 223 20.44 5.48 -11.55
N ARG A 224 19.26 4.86 -11.59
CA ARG A 224 18.75 4.01 -10.50
C ARG A 224 19.71 2.89 -10.19
N LYS A 225 20.21 2.19 -11.20
CA LYS A 225 21.17 1.10 -11.04
C LYS A 225 22.43 1.57 -10.33
N ARG A 226 22.97 2.72 -10.70
CA ARG A 226 24.13 3.32 -10.02
C ARG A 226 23.83 3.64 -8.55
N GLN A 227 22.63 4.15 -8.24
CA GLN A 227 22.24 4.45 -6.85
C GLN A 227 22.09 3.16 -6.01
N TYR A 228 21.52 2.11 -6.56
CA TYR A 228 21.43 0.82 -5.87
C TYR A 228 22.78 0.11 -5.70
N GLN A 229 23.79 0.43 -6.50
CA GLN A 229 25.14 -0.11 -6.33
C GLN A 229 25.88 0.50 -5.15
N CYS A 230 25.42 1.62 -4.59
CA CYS A 230 25.97 2.19 -3.37
C CYS A 230 25.78 1.25 -2.18
N ASP A 231 26.60 1.42 -1.14
CA ASP A 231 26.46 0.65 0.11
C ASP A 231 25.14 0.91 0.79
N ILE A 232 24.68 2.17 0.77
CA ILE A 232 23.45 2.66 1.41
C ILE A 232 22.64 3.41 0.38
N THR A 233 21.34 3.08 0.24
CA THR A 233 20.43 3.75 -0.70
C THR A 233 19.22 4.31 0.04
N TYR A 234 19.01 5.61 -0.12
CA TYR A 234 17.82 6.32 0.38
C TYR A 234 16.74 6.37 -0.71
N GLY A 235 15.49 6.30 -0.33
CA GLY A 235 14.38 6.40 -1.27
C GLY A 235 13.01 6.39 -0.58
N THR A 236 11.95 6.51 -1.36
CA THR A 236 10.58 6.36 -0.84
C THR A 236 10.12 4.91 -0.94
N ASN A 237 9.16 4.54 -0.09
CA ASN A 237 8.51 3.21 -0.13
C ASN A 237 7.97 2.89 -1.53
N SER A 238 7.36 3.88 -2.19
CA SER A 238 6.78 3.72 -3.53
C SER A 238 7.86 3.43 -4.58
N GLU A 239 8.98 4.17 -4.57
CA GLU A 239 10.06 3.98 -5.54
C GLU A 239 10.72 2.62 -5.39
N PHE A 240 11.02 2.21 -4.15
CA PHE A 240 11.56 0.87 -3.89
C PHE A 240 10.62 -0.24 -4.35
N GLY A 241 9.33 -0.11 -4.05
CA GLY A 241 8.33 -1.11 -4.42
C GLY A 241 8.05 -1.14 -5.93
N PHE A 242 8.01 0.01 -6.59
CA PHE A 242 7.86 0.06 -8.04
C PHE A 242 9.11 -0.46 -8.78
N ASP A 243 10.30 -0.21 -8.26
CA ASP A 243 11.52 -0.80 -8.83
C ASP A 243 11.51 -2.33 -8.71
N TYR A 244 11.05 -2.88 -7.57
CA TYR A 244 10.85 -4.32 -7.42
C TYR A 244 9.87 -4.88 -8.47
N LEU A 245 8.74 -4.22 -8.68
CA LEU A 245 7.76 -4.65 -9.68
C LEU A 245 8.35 -4.56 -11.09
N ARG A 246 9.08 -3.47 -11.42
CA ARG A 246 9.77 -3.30 -12.70
C ARG A 246 10.79 -4.39 -12.94
N ASP A 247 11.63 -4.71 -11.95
CA ASP A 247 12.65 -5.75 -12.05
C ASP A 247 12.06 -7.15 -12.33
N ASN A 248 10.82 -7.38 -11.88
CA ASN A 248 10.09 -8.61 -12.19
C ASN A 248 9.36 -8.58 -13.56
N MET A 249 9.49 -7.51 -14.32
CA MET A 249 8.92 -7.36 -15.68
C MET A 249 9.98 -7.25 -16.76
N VAL A 250 11.28 -7.10 -16.41
CA VAL A 250 12.38 -6.97 -17.38
C VAL A 250 12.66 -8.29 -18.08
N ILE A 251 13.13 -8.20 -19.32
CA ILE A 251 13.46 -9.36 -20.16
C ILE A 251 14.98 -9.59 -20.22
N ASP A 252 15.77 -8.52 -20.01
CA ASP A 252 17.22 -8.59 -19.95
C ASP A 252 17.69 -8.50 -18.48
N PRO A 253 18.53 -9.42 -17.98
CA PRO A 253 19.09 -9.34 -16.63
C PRO A 253 19.85 -8.03 -16.36
N ASN A 254 20.37 -7.41 -17.44
CA ASN A 254 21.07 -6.13 -17.31
C ASN A 254 20.17 -4.95 -16.96
N ASP A 255 18.86 -5.08 -17.13
CA ASP A 255 17.89 -4.03 -16.81
C ASP A 255 17.44 -4.10 -15.35
N ILE A 256 17.82 -5.13 -14.60
CA ILE A 256 17.56 -5.23 -13.17
C ILE A 256 18.32 -4.12 -12.44
N VAL A 257 17.62 -3.33 -11.64
CA VAL A 257 18.20 -2.21 -10.90
C VAL A 257 18.50 -2.54 -9.44
N GLN A 258 17.61 -3.31 -8.77
CA GLN A 258 17.76 -3.68 -7.38
C GLN A 258 18.72 -4.86 -7.19
N ARG A 259 19.38 -4.85 -6.03
CA ARG A 259 20.10 -6.01 -5.51
C ARG A 259 19.18 -6.84 -4.60
N GLU A 260 19.74 -7.49 -3.60
CA GLU A 260 19.01 -8.23 -2.59
C GLU A 260 18.24 -7.28 -1.65
N HIS A 261 17.11 -7.75 -1.12
CA HIS A 261 16.40 -7.11 -0.01
C HIS A 261 17.06 -7.50 1.31
N TRP A 262 18.26 -6.94 1.57
CA TRP A 262 19.10 -7.33 2.68
C TRP A 262 18.64 -6.76 4.02
N TYR A 263 18.69 -5.44 4.16
CA TYR A 263 18.28 -4.71 5.35
C TYR A 263 17.59 -3.41 5.00
N ALA A 264 16.48 -3.11 5.66
CA ALA A 264 15.84 -1.82 5.53
C ALA A 264 15.49 -1.20 6.88
N ILE A 265 15.67 0.11 6.96
CA ILE A 265 15.09 0.95 8.02
C ILE A 265 13.96 1.76 7.40
N VAL A 266 12.77 1.69 7.98
CA VAL A 266 11.63 2.49 7.57
C VAL A 266 11.49 3.66 8.53
N ASP A 267 11.77 4.88 8.03
CA ASP A 267 11.50 6.10 8.80
C ASP A 267 10.02 6.44 8.75
N GLU A 268 9.51 6.96 9.87
CA GLU A 268 8.09 7.19 10.06
C GLU A 268 7.28 5.91 9.75
N VAL A 269 7.71 4.79 10.34
CA VAL A 269 7.22 3.45 10.06
C VAL A 269 5.70 3.29 10.23
N ASP A 270 5.09 4.03 11.13
CA ASP A 270 3.64 4.06 11.34
C ASP A 270 2.88 4.68 10.16
N SER A 271 3.46 5.67 9.46
CA SER A 271 2.87 6.18 8.23
C SER A 271 2.93 5.16 7.11
N ILE A 272 4.10 4.60 6.88
CA ILE A 272 4.34 3.72 5.73
C ILE A 272 3.65 2.36 5.93
N LEU A 273 3.87 1.71 7.08
CA LEU A 273 3.40 0.35 7.31
C LEU A 273 1.97 0.26 7.86
N ILE A 274 1.36 1.37 8.30
CA ILE A 274 -0.02 1.39 8.80
C ILE A 274 -0.91 2.22 7.88
N ASP A 275 -0.60 3.52 7.67
CA ASP A 275 -1.50 4.41 6.91
C ASP A 275 -1.49 4.10 5.41
N GLU A 276 -0.30 4.08 4.80
CA GLU A 276 -0.16 3.83 3.37
C GLU A 276 -0.35 2.34 3.01
N ALA A 277 -0.28 1.44 3.99
CA ALA A 277 -0.44 0.01 3.80
C ALA A 277 -1.91 -0.44 3.60
N ARG A 278 -2.83 0.47 3.34
CA ARG A 278 -4.22 0.17 2.99
C ARG A 278 -4.39 -0.17 1.53
N THR A 279 -3.45 0.24 0.70
CA THR A 279 -3.54 0.11 -0.75
C THR A 279 -2.26 -0.54 -1.31
N PRO A 280 -2.35 -1.46 -2.29
CA PRO A 280 -1.19 -2.04 -2.92
C PRO A 280 -0.49 -1.06 -3.86
N LEU A 281 0.75 -1.34 -4.21
CA LEU A 281 1.46 -0.73 -5.32
C LEU A 281 1.08 -1.46 -6.60
N ILE A 282 0.66 -0.72 -7.63
CA ILE A 282 0.20 -1.29 -8.89
C ILE A 282 0.91 -0.61 -10.06
N ILE A 283 1.41 -1.43 -10.97
CA ILE A 283 1.81 -0.99 -12.31
C ILE A 283 0.70 -1.43 -13.26
N SER A 284 0.14 -0.47 -13.99
CA SER A 284 -0.88 -0.73 -14.99
C SER A 284 -0.49 -0.18 -16.36
N GLY A 285 -0.99 -0.83 -17.39
CA GLY A 285 -0.84 -0.41 -18.78
C GLY A 285 -2.18 -0.10 -19.42
N PRO A 286 -2.23 0.73 -20.47
CA PRO A 286 -3.47 1.07 -21.17
C PRO A 286 -4.07 -0.15 -21.85
N VAL A 287 -5.40 -0.29 -21.72
CA VAL A 287 -6.20 -1.27 -22.47
C VAL A 287 -7.00 -0.51 -23.52
N ILE A 288 -7.20 -1.13 -24.67
CA ILE A 288 -8.07 -0.58 -25.70
C ILE A 288 -9.52 -0.85 -25.27
N SER A 289 -10.06 -0.01 -24.40
CA SER A 289 -11.48 -0.01 -24.00
C SER A 289 -12.10 1.36 -24.23
N SER A 290 -13.40 1.40 -24.49
CA SER A 290 -14.06 2.65 -24.82
C SER A 290 -14.47 3.39 -23.53
N ASN A 291 -13.80 4.48 -23.19
CA ASN A 291 -14.19 5.42 -22.13
C ASN A 291 -15.44 6.23 -22.48
N GLU A 292 -15.95 6.06 -23.67
CA GLU A 292 -17.13 6.77 -24.18
C GLU A 292 -18.36 6.51 -23.33
N GLU A 293 -18.44 5.33 -22.70
CA GLU A 293 -19.60 4.96 -21.88
C GLU A 293 -19.70 5.80 -20.59
N PHE A 294 -18.57 6.12 -19.93
CA PHE A 294 -18.57 7.04 -18.78
C PHE A 294 -19.06 8.43 -19.17
N VAL A 295 -18.59 8.94 -20.31
CA VAL A 295 -19.01 10.23 -20.82
C VAL A 295 -20.50 10.21 -21.21
N ARG A 296 -20.98 9.11 -21.79
CA ARG A 296 -22.38 8.92 -22.20
C ARG A 296 -23.33 8.79 -21.01
N MET A 297 -22.94 8.09 -19.96
CA MET A 297 -23.77 7.86 -18.76
C MET A 297 -23.75 9.04 -17.79
N ASN A 298 -22.68 9.82 -17.74
CA ASN A 298 -22.53 10.95 -16.82
C ASN A 298 -23.71 11.95 -16.83
N PRO A 299 -24.25 12.43 -17.97
CA PRO A 299 -25.41 13.35 -17.97
C PRO A 299 -26.67 12.71 -17.39
N ARG A 300 -26.83 11.37 -17.52
CA ARG A 300 -27.98 10.65 -16.96
C ARG A 300 -27.88 10.54 -15.44
N VAL A 301 -26.70 10.15 -14.95
CA VAL A 301 -26.43 10.06 -13.50
C VAL A 301 -26.51 11.43 -12.86
N ARG A 302 -25.99 12.48 -13.47
CA ARG A 302 -26.11 13.86 -12.98
C ARG A 302 -27.58 14.27 -12.77
N ARG A 303 -28.47 13.98 -13.73
CA ARG A 303 -29.91 14.23 -13.58
C ARG A 303 -30.51 13.44 -12.40
N LEU A 304 -30.06 12.19 -12.21
CA LEU A 304 -30.50 11.36 -11.10
C LEU A 304 -30.09 11.97 -9.75
N VAL A 305 -28.84 12.40 -9.63
CA VAL A 305 -28.29 13.06 -8.42
C VAL A 305 -29.00 14.38 -8.13
N GLU A 306 -29.31 15.17 -9.16
CA GLU A 306 -30.06 16.41 -9.00
C GLU A 306 -31.51 16.16 -8.56
N ALA A 307 -32.16 15.08 -9.06
CA ALA A 307 -33.49 14.68 -8.64
C ALA A 307 -33.49 14.21 -7.16
N GLN A 308 -32.53 13.38 -6.78
CA GLN A 308 -32.32 12.92 -5.41
C GLN A 308 -32.10 14.10 -4.46
N THR A 309 -31.24 15.04 -4.82
CA THR A 309 -30.94 16.21 -3.99
C THR A 309 -32.19 17.07 -3.77
N ARG A 310 -33.02 17.24 -4.79
CA ARG A 310 -34.30 17.97 -4.67
C ARG A 310 -35.27 17.24 -3.74
N LEU A 311 -35.39 15.92 -3.88
CA LEU A 311 -36.23 15.10 -3.03
C LEU A 311 -35.77 15.16 -1.56
N VAL A 312 -34.50 14.98 -1.29
CA VAL A 312 -33.94 15.05 0.08
C VAL A 312 -34.14 16.44 0.68
N ASN A 313 -33.97 17.51 -0.10
CA ASN A 313 -34.28 18.86 0.38
C ASN A 313 -35.76 19.01 0.84
N GLN A 314 -36.72 18.41 0.14
CA GLN A 314 -38.12 18.41 0.53
C GLN A 314 -38.34 17.59 1.78
N ILE A 315 -37.77 16.38 1.85
CA ILE A 315 -37.86 15.48 3.03
C ILE A 315 -37.30 16.16 4.28
N VAL A 316 -36.14 16.78 4.18
CA VAL A 316 -35.48 17.48 5.30
C VAL A 316 -36.31 18.68 5.76
N ALA A 317 -36.91 19.46 4.81
CA ALA A 317 -37.78 20.59 5.14
C ALA A 317 -39.06 20.14 5.86
N GLU A 318 -39.65 19.02 5.45
CA GLU A 318 -40.82 18.45 6.11
C GLU A 318 -40.46 17.89 7.49
N ALA A 319 -39.36 17.18 7.61
CA ALA A 319 -38.87 16.69 8.88
C ALA A 319 -38.62 17.82 9.88
N GLU A 320 -38.00 18.93 9.46
CA GLU A 320 -37.75 20.09 10.33
C GLU A 320 -39.07 20.73 10.82
N ARG A 321 -40.07 20.78 9.97
CA ARG A 321 -41.42 21.28 10.36
C ARG A 321 -42.06 20.36 11.38
N LEU A 322 -42.00 19.04 11.18
CA LEU A 322 -42.63 18.06 12.10
C LEU A 322 -41.91 17.99 13.43
N LEU A 323 -40.61 18.24 13.50
CA LEU A 323 -39.83 18.32 14.74
C LEU A 323 -40.28 19.47 15.66
N GLN A 324 -40.96 20.51 15.13
CA GLN A 324 -41.50 21.61 15.90
C GLN A 324 -42.85 21.25 16.56
N SER A 325 -43.49 20.16 16.15
CA SER A 325 -44.76 19.68 16.72
C SER A 325 -44.54 18.92 18.03
N SER A 326 -45.49 19.05 18.95
CA SER A 326 -45.50 18.30 20.21
C SER A 326 -46.18 16.93 20.10
N SER A 327 -46.72 16.59 18.92
CA SER A 327 -47.39 15.31 18.69
C SER A 327 -46.38 14.16 18.60
N LYS A 328 -46.73 13.04 19.22
CA LYS A 328 -45.91 11.81 19.17
C LYS A 328 -45.89 11.24 17.74
N GLU A 329 -47.02 11.28 17.06
CA GLU A 329 -47.15 10.79 15.67
C GLU A 329 -46.29 11.61 14.70
N ASP A 330 -46.30 12.95 14.85
CA ASP A 330 -45.45 13.83 14.04
C ASP A 330 -43.97 13.57 14.29
N ARG A 331 -43.59 13.27 15.52
CA ARG A 331 -42.20 12.95 15.87
C ARG A 331 -41.76 11.61 15.31
N GLU A 332 -42.58 10.58 15.31
CA GLU A 332 -42.30 9.28 14.69
C GLU A 332 -42.17 9.45 13.16
N ARG A 333 -43.04 10.26 12.53
CA ARG A 333 -42.96 10.58 11.11
C ARG A 333 -41.71 11.39 10.77
N ALA A 334 -41.35 12.35 11.62
CA ALA A 334 -40.08 13.07 11.48
C ALA A 334 -38.86 12.13 11.53
N GLY A 335 -38.86 11.14 12.45
CA GLY A 335 -37.83 10.12 12.54
C GLY A 335 -37.69 9.30 11.24
N LYS A 336 -38.83 8.89 10.66
CA LYS A 336 -38.85 8.19 9.37
C LYS A 336 -38.25 9.05 8.25
N LEU A 337 -38.64 10.31 8.14
CA LEU A 337 -38.12 11.24 7.13
C LEU A 337 -36.64 11.55 7.34
N LEU A 338 -36.19 11.68 8.57
CA LEU A 338 -34.74 11.86 8.86
C LEU A 338 -33.92 10.65 8.44
N LEU A 339 -34.39 9.43 8.71
CA LEU A 339 -33.75 8.20 8.28
C LEU A 339 -33.71 8.09 6.77
N GLN A 340 -34.80 8.38 6.10
CA GLN A 340 -34.90 8.40 4.65
C GLN A 340 -33.96 9.43 4.02
N ALA A 341 -33.89 10.64 4.57
CA ALA A 341 -32.92 11.66 4.11
C ALA A 341 -31.47 11.23 4.35
N HIS A 342 -31.20 10.57 5.47
CA HIS A 342 -29.86 10.08 5.78
C HIS A 342 -29.41 8.96 4.85
N ARG A 343 -30.30 8.05 4.47
CA ARG A 343 -30.02 7.00 3.48
C ARG A 343 -29.91 7.55 2.05
N GLY A 344 -30.64 8.63 1.73
CA GLY A 344 -30.63 9.25 0.40
C GLY A 344 -29.45 10.20 0.17
N PHE A 345 -28.99 10.92 1.17
CA PHE A 345 -27.89 11.87 1.10
C PHE A 345 -27.31 12.19 2.49
N PRO A 346 -26.44 11.31 3.05
CA PRO A 346 -25.93 11.45 4.43
C PRO A 346 -25.16 12.74 4.67
N LYS A 347 -24.42 13.24 3.69
CA LYS A 347 -23.63 14.50 3.76
C LYS A 347 -24.44 15.78 3.52
N HIS A 348 -25.78 15.70 3.51
CA HIS A 348 -26.64 16.86 3.27
C HIS A 348 -26.53 17.92 4.38
N LYS A 349 -26.09 19.15 4.05
CA LYS A 349 -25.73 20.21 5.03
C LYS A 349 -26.82 20.56 6.04
N ARG A 350 -28.08 20.63 5.59
CA ARG A 350 -29.24 20.97 6.45
C ARG A 350 -29.60 19.79 7.35
N LEU A 351 -29.50 18.54 6.86
CA LEU A 351 -29.69 17.34 7.66
C LEU A 351 -28.64 17.24 8.77
N LEU A 352 -27.37 17.44 8.45
CA LEU A 352 -26.27 17.44 9.42
C LEU A 352 -26.51 18.49 10.53
N LYS A 353 -27.02 19.68 10.15
CA LYS A 353 -27.37 20.72 11.13
C LYS A 353 -28.51 20.29 12.07
N LEU A 354 -29.53 19.58 11.59
CA LEU A 354 -30.60 19.03 12.42
C LEU A 354 -30.09 17.93 13.33
N LEU A 355 -29.20 17.07 12.84
CA LEU A 355 -28.60 15.97 13.61
C LEU A 355 -27.54 16.42 14.62
N ALA A 356 -27.13 17.69 14.62
CA ALA A 356 -26.30 18.27 15.67
C ALA A 356 -27.09 18.41 17.00
N ASP A 357 -28.43 18.47 16.93
CA ASP A 357 -29.29 18.40 18.10
C ASP A 357 -29.36 16.96 18.63
N ALA A 358 -29.14 16.80 19.94
CA ALA A 358 -29.06 15.49 20.57
C ALA A 358 -30.40 14.71 20.52
N ASP A 359 -31.51 15.41 20.66
CA ASP A 359 -32.87 14.80 20.64
C ASP A 359 -33.19 14.29 19.24
N THR A 360 -32.86 15.06 18.20
CA THR A 360 -33.08 14.71 16.80
C THR A 360 -32.19 13.53 16.40
N LYS A 361 -30.93 13.51 16.85
CA LYS A 361 -29.99 12.39 16.60
C LYS A 361 -30.47 11.10 17.29
N GLN A 362 -30.96 11.22 18.52
CA GLN A 362 -31.50 10.07 19.25
C GLN A 362 -32.76 9.53 18.56
N LEU A 363 -33.61 10.40 18.03
CA LEU A 363 -34.81 10.02 17.26
C LEU A 363 -34.42 9.23 16.01
N LEU A 364 -33.44 9.72 15.26
CA LEU A 364 -32.92 9.01 14.08
C LEU A 364 -32.41 7.60 14.45
N GLN A 365 -31.60 7.47 15.50
CA GLN A 365 -31.06 6.18 15.94
C GLN A 365 -32.16 5.21 16.43
N GLN A 366 -33.16 5.70 17.13
CA GLN A 366 -34.30 4.88 17.54
C GLN A 366 -35.10 4.39 16.33
N THR A 367 -35.28 5.26 15.34
CA THR A 367 -35.98 4.90 14.10
C THR A 367 -35.14 3.90 13.28
N GLU A 368 -33.85 4.10 13.17
CA GLU A 368 -32.95 3.17 12.49
C GLU A 368 -33.00 1.78 13.14
N LEU A 369 -32.91 1.70 14.47
CA LEU A 369 -33.03 0.44 15.21
C LEU A 369 -34.41 -0.23 15.00
N TYR A 370 -35.46 0.54 14.84
CA TYR A 370 -36.81 -0.02 14.56
C TYR A 370 -36.84 -0.68 13.16
N TYR A 371 -36.30 0.00 12.14
CA TYR A 371 -36.29 -0.51 10.77
C TYR A 371 -35.22 -1.60 10.51
N LEU A 372 -34.20 -1.71 11.34
CA LEU A 372 -33.20 -2.79 11.30
C LEU A 372 -33.67 -4.09 11.95
N ARG A 373 -34.82 -4.08 12.64
CA ARG A 373 -35.42 -5.34 13.15
C ARG A 373 -35.73 -6.27 12.00
N ASP A 374 -35.80 -7.54 12.30
CA ASP A 374 -36.13 -8.60 11.33
C ASP A 374 -35.20 -8.59 10.07
N GLN A 375 -33.89 -8.39 10.27
CA GLN A 375 -32.87 -8.32 9.23
C GLN A 375 -33.08 -7.18 8.21
N GLY A 376 -33.77 -6.12 8.58
CA GLY A 376 -33.93 -4.92 7.77
C GLY A 376 -34.96 -5.01 6.64
N ILE A 377 -35.86 -6.00 6.68
CA ILE A 377 -36.93 -6.18 5.67
C ILE A 377 -37.74 -4.88 5.47
N HIS A 378 -37.99 -4.12 6.54
CA HIS A 378 -38.74 -2.88 6.46
C HIS A 378 -37.98 -1.68 5.91
N LEU A 379 -36.69 -1.78 5.72
CA LEU A 379 -35.90 -0.71 5.08
C LEU A 379 -36.32 -0.49 3.63
N HIS A 380 -36.78 -1.52 2.93
CA HIS A 380 -37.23 -1.43 1.55
C HIS A 380 -38.36 -0.39 1.38
N GLU A 381 -39.25 -0.24 2.35
CA GLU A 381 -40.35 0.77 2.34
C GLU A 381 -39.81 2.22 2.33
N LEU A 382 -38.62 2.46 2.88
CA LEU A 382 -37.99 3.76 2.88
C LEU A 382 -37.23 4.03 1.54
N ASP A 383 -36.65 2.97 1.03
CA ASP A 383 -35.76 3.02 -0.13
C ASP A 383 -36.55 3.18 -1.45
N GLU A 384 -37.76 2.65 -1.53
CA GLU A 384 -38.64 2.78 -2.72
C GLU A 384 -38.95 4.23 -3.10
N GLU A 385 -39.05 5.12 -2.13
CA GLU A 385 -39.30 6.53 -2.39
C GLU A 385 -38.08 7.30 -2.91
N LEU A 386 -36.87 6.79 -2.65
CA LEU A 386 -35.62 7.37 -3.09
C LEU A 386 -35.27 6.92 -4.51
N TYR A 387 -34.44 7.66 -5.21
CA TYR A 387 -33.91 7.25 -6.50
C TYR A 387 -32.74 6.28 -6.36
N TYR A 388 -31.94 6.44 -5.31
CA TYR A 388 -30.88 5.53 -4.90
C TYR A 388 -30.60 5.70 -3.41
N THR A 389 -29.96 4.71 -2.81
CA THR A 389 -29.53 4.74 -1.41
C THR A 389 -28.01 4.75 -1.31
N ILE A 390 -27.50 5.35 -0.25
CA ILE A 390 -26.08 5.45 0.03
C ILE A 390 -25.81 4.87 1.41
N ASP A 391 -24.89 3.94 1.50
CA ASP A 391 -24.25 3.56 2.74
C ASP A 391 -22.84 4.17 2.81
N GLU A 392 -22.71 5.20 3.62
CA GLU A 392 -21.44 5.92 3.79
C GLU A 392 -20.36 5.06 4.47
N LYS A 393 -20.73 4.04 5.24
CA LYS A 393 -19.79 3.16 5.96
C LYS A 393 -19.18 2.11 5.05
N THR A 394 -19.96 1.58 4.12
CA THR A 394 -19.54 0.55 3.17
C THR A 394 -19.18 1.11 1.79
N HIS A 395 -19.38 2.41 1.57
CA HIS A 395 -19.21 3.09 0.29
C HIS A 395 -20.06 2.47 -0.84
N GLN A 396 -21.22 1.86 -0.48
CA GLN A 396 -22.11 1.24 -1.43
C GLN A 396 -23.24 2.20 -1.84
N VAL A 397 -23.65 2.08 -3.10
CA VAL A 397 -24.78 2.83 -3.66
C VAL A 397 -25.68 1.85 -4.40
N ASP A 398 -26.95 1.80 -4.03
CA ASP A 398 -27.95 0.93 -4.65
C ASP A 398 -29.03 1.76 -5.35
N ILE A 399 -29.35 1.41 -6.59
CA ILE A 399 -30.31 2.13 -7.44
C ILE A 399 -31.69 1.52 -7.28
N SER A 400 -32.67 2.33 -6.86
CA SER A 400 -34.06 1.91 -6.76
C SER A 400 -34.72 1.72 -8.14
N GLU A 401 -35.88 1.11 -8.19
CA GLU A 401 -36.68 1.01 -9.41
C GLU A 401 -37.00 2.40 -10.01
N LYS A 402 -37.39 3.34 -9.16
CA LYS A 402 -37.62 4.74 -9.53
C LYS A 402 -36.37 5.40 -10.13
N GLY A 403 -35.19 5.05 -9.62
CA GLY A 403 -33.92 5.49 -10.17
C GLY A 403 -33.64 4.92 -11.56
N ARG A 404 -33.88 3.63 -11.78
CA ARG A 404 -33.75 3.00 -13.10
C ARG A 404 -34.69 3.61 -14.14
N GLN A 405 -35.93 3.86 -13.76
CA GLN A 405 -36.89 4.54 -14.64
C GLN A 405 -36.45 5.96 -15.05
N LEU A 406 -35.78 6.70 -14.14
CA LEU A 406 -35.28 8.04 -14.48
C LEU A 406 -33.97 7.98 -15.33
N LEU A 407 -33.19 6.92 -15.20
CA LEU A 407 -31.99 6.70 -16.01
C LEU A 407 -32.34 6.32 -17.46
N ALA A 408 -33.45 5.59 -17.66
CA ALA A 408 -33.93 5.22 -18.99
C ALA A 408 -34.40 6.43 -19.75
N GLN A 409 -34.12 6.49 -21.08
CA GLN A 409 -34.65 7.51 -21.98
C GLN A 409 -35.99 7.04 -22.52
N VAL A 410 -36.70 7.97 -23.15
CA VAL A 410 -37.99 7.65 -23.78
C VAL A 410 -37.84 6.57 -24.85
N GLY A 411 -38.47 5.41 -24.58
CA GLY A 411 -38.39 4.24 -25.47
C GLY A 411 -37.31 3.22 -25.13
N GLU A 412 -36.49 3.43 -24.06
CA GLU A 412 -35.57 2.45 -23.53
C GLU A 412 -36.24 1.64 -22.43
N ASP A 413 -35.88 0.35 -22.33
CA ASP A 413 -36.30 -0.54 -21.26
C ASP A 413 -35.53 -0.24 -19.98
N PRO A 414 -36.18 0.11 -18.83
CA PRO A 414 -35.50 0.30 -17.56
C PRO A 414 -34.72 -0.93 -17.08
N ASP A 415 -35.08 -2.13 -17.51
CA ASP A 415 -34.39 -3.37 -17.15
C ASP A 415 -32.99 -3.50 -17.78
N MET A 416 -32.62 -2.63 -18.72
CA MET A 416 -31.24 -2.52 -19.20
C MET A 416 -30.25 -2.10 -18.10
N PHE A 417 -30.74 -1.58 -16.97
CA PHE A 417 -29.96 -1.23 -15.78
C PHE A 417 -30.12 -2.25 -14.64
N LEU A 418 -30.62 -3.45 -14.96
CA LEU A 418 -30.72 -4.59 -14.05
C LEU A 418 -29.85 -5.74 -14.55
N ILE A 419 -29.06 -6.31 -13.64
CA ILE A 419 -28.27 -7.51 -13.96
C ILE A 419 -29.19 -8.72 -13.99
N PRO A 420 -29.25 -9.51 -15.09
CA PRO A 420 -30.10 -10.69 -15.16
C PRO A 420 -29.62 -11.78 -14.19
N ASP A 421 -30.55 -12.50 -13.59
CA ASP A 421 -30.26 -13.70 -12.80
C ASP A 421 -29.88 -14.86 -13.71
N VAL A 422 -28.58 -14.98 -13.99
CA VAL A 422 -28.02 -16.00 -14.88
C VAL A 422 -28.34 -17.41 -14.36
N GLY A 423 -28.38 -17.62 -13.04
CA GLY A 423 -28.67 -18.92 -12.45
C GLY A 423 -30.07 -19.43 -12.78
N THR A 424 -31.07 -18.61 -12.58
CA THR A 424 -32.48 -18.92 -12.90
C THR A 424 -32.68 -19.05 -14.41
N GLU A 425 -32.15 -18.12 -15.21
CA GLU A 425 -32.30 -18.14 -16.67
C GLU A 425 -31.60 -19.35 -17.31
N LEU A 426 -30.39 -19.72 -16.86
CA LEU A 426 -29.71 -20.93 -17.34
C LEU A 426 -30.49 -22.17 -17.00
N SER A 427 -31.10 -22.26 -15.80
CA SER A 427 -31.92 -23.38 -15.38
C SER A 427 -33.17 -23.52 -16.29
N ILE A 428 -33.80 -22.40 -16.63
CA ILE A 428 -34.95 -22.37 -17.56
C ILE A 428 -34.54 -22.84 -18.94
N ILE A 429 -33.39 -22.39 -19.47
CA ILE A 429 -32.88 -22.81 -20.79
C ILE A 429 -32.55 -24.31 -20.77
N GLU A 430 -31.94 -24.84 -19.72
CA GLU A 430 -31.56 -26.23 -19.60
C GLU A 430 -32.76 -27.17 -19.50
N GLN A 431 -33.75 -26.80 -18.72
CA GLN A 431 -34.96 -27.60 -18.46
C GLN A 431 -35.99 -27.55 -19.61
N ASN A 432 -35.81 -26.64 -20.58
CA ASN A 432 -36.74 -26.52 -21.69
C ASN A 432 -36.60 -27.68 -22.69
N PRO A 433 -37.62 -28.56 -22.81
CA PRO A 433 -37.55 -29.74 -23.71
C PRO A 433 -37.71 -29.37 -25.19
N ASP A 434 -38.24 -28.20 -25.49
CA ASP A 434 -38.54 -27.77 -26.88
C ASP A 434 -37.31 -27.21 -27.62
N LEU A 435 -36.18 -27.02 -26.92
CA LEU A 435 -34.97 -26.43 -27.50
C LEU A 435 -33.98 -27.55 -27.88
N SER A 436 -33.45 -27.46 -29.10
CA SER A 436 -32.33 -28.30 -29.54
C SER A 436 -31.05 -27.97 -28.72
N PRO A 437 -30.08 -28.92 -28.62
CA PRO A 437 -28.81 -28.63 -27.96
C PRO A 437 -28.08 -27.40 -28.50
N GLU A 438 -28.14 -27.17 -29.82
CA GLU A 438 -27.53 -26.01 -30.49
C GLU A 438 -28.26 -24.71 -30.14
N GLU A 439 -29.60 -24.74 -30.07
CA GLU A 439 -30.38 -23.57 -29.64
C GLU A 439 -30.18 -23.23 -28.15
N LYS A 440 -30.03 -24.27 -27.29
CA LYS A 440 -29.69 -24.06 -25.88
C LYS A 440 -28.34 -23.36 -25.75
N GLN A 441 -27.32 -23.83 -26.48
CA GLN A 441 -26.00 -23.20 -26.46
C GLN A 441 -26.05 -21.75 -26.95
N ARG A 442 -26.73 -21.50 -28.07
CA ARG A 442 -26.90 -20.14 -28.60
C ARG A 442 -27.58 -19.20 -27.61
N ARG A 443 -28.63 -19.64 -26.91
CA ARG A 443 -29.33 -18.83 -25.88
C ARG A 443 -28.48 -18.59 -24.64
N LYS A 444 -27.65 -19.56 -24.25
CA LYS A 444 -26.67 -19.38 -23.17
C LYS A 444 -25.64 -18.31 -23.55
N ASP A 445 -25.11 -18.37 -24.78
CA ASP A 445 -24.14 -17.40 -25.27
C ASP A 445 -24.75 -15.99 -25.36
N GLU A 446 -26.01 -15.86 -25.81
CA GLU A 446 -26.77 -14.62 -25.82
C GLU A 446 -26.99 -14.08 -24.39
N LEU A 447 -27.35 -14.94 -23.44
CA LEU A 447 -27.52 -14.59 -22.02
C LEU A 447 -26.21 -14.10 -21.40
N TYR A 448 -25.10 -14.79 -21.62
CA TYR A 448 -23.79 -14.38 -21.12
C TYR A 448 -23.36 -13.02 -21.71
N ARG A 449 -23.63 -12.79 -23.01
CA ARG A 449 -23.33 -11.51 -23.63
C ARG A 449 -24.19 -10.38 -23.02
N LEU A 450 -25.48 -10.63 -22.83
CA LEU A 450 -26.39 -9.68 -22.21
C LEU A 450 -26.00 -9.38 -20.75
N TYR A 451 -25.59 -10.40 -20.01
CA TYR A 451 -25.08 -10.26 -18.65
C TYR A 451 -23.83 -9.38 -18.61
N ALA A 452 -22.85 -9.64 -19.46
CA ALA A 452 -21.63 -8.85 -19.52
C ALA A 452 -21.91 -7.38 -19.84
N GLU A 453 -22.75 -7.11 -20.86
CA GLU A 453 -23.11 -5.73 -21.25
C GLU A 453 -23.88 -4.98 -20.16
N ARG A 454 -24.83 -5.63 -19.51
CA ARG A 454 -25.63 -5.00 -18.45
C ARG A 454 -24.82 -4.82 -17.17
N SER A 455 -23.97 -5.78 -16.83
CA SER A 455 -23.08 -5.72 -15.66
C SER A 455 -22.09 -4.57 -15.79
N GLU A 456 -21.46 -4.40 -16.95
CA GLU A 456 -20.55 -3.27 -17.20
C GLU A 456 -21.28 -1.92 -17.07
N ARG A 457 -22.48 -1.79 -17.64
CA ARG A 457 -23.27 -0.57 -17.57
C ARG A 457 -23.69 -0.22 -16.16
N VAL A 458 -24.19 -1.20 -15.39
CA VAL A 458 -24.56 -1.02 -13.98
C VAL A 458 -23.32 -0.63 -13.15
N HIS A 459 -22.19 -1.27 -13.41
CA HIS A 459 -20.92 -0.92 -12.78
C HIS A 459 -20.54 0.54 -13.03
N ILE A 460 -20.54 1.01 -14.28
CA ILE A 460 -20.23 2.40 -14.63
C ILE A 460 -21.15 3.38 -13.91
N ILE A 461 -22.47 3.09 -13.85
CA ILE A 461 -23.43 3.95 -13.16
C ILE A 461 -23.17 3.99 -11.66
N ASN A 462 -22.85 2.85 -11.04
CA ASN A 462 -22.52 2.79 -9.62
C ASN A 462 -21.26 3.61 -9.32
N GLN A 463 -20.21 3.51 -10.16
CA GLN A 463 -19.01 4.32 -9.99
C GLN A 463 -19.28 5.83 -10.16
N LEU A 464 -20.11 6.21 -11.11
CA LEU A 464 -20.53 7.61 -11.27
C LEU A 464 -21.33 8.11 -10.05
N LEU A 465 -22.27 7.31 -9.53
CA LEU A 465 -23.02 7.66 -8.32
C LEU A 465 -22.12 7.79 -7.10
N ARG A 466 -21.15 6.87 -6.93
CA ARG A 466 -20.12 6.98 -5.89
C ARG A 466 -19.32 8.27 -6.03
N ALA A 467 -18.84 8.58 -7.24
CA ALA A 467 -18.10 9.79 -7.52
C ALA A 467 -18.87 11.07 -7.16
N TYR A 468 -20.18 11.12 -7.45
CA TYR A 468 -21.03 12.27 -7.13
C TYR A 468 -21.39 12.37 -5.64
N SER A 469 -21.59 11.23 -4.96
CA SER A 469 -22.22 11.20 -3.65
C SER A 469 -21.23 11.05 -2.49
N LEU A 470 -20.07 10.43 -2.74
CA LEU A 470 -19.10 10.08 -1.69
C LEU A 470 -17.78 10.83 -1.81
N TYR A 471 -17.42 11.31 -3.02
CA TYR A 471 -16.13 11.96 -3.27
C TYR A 471 -16.29 13.44 -3.50
N GLU A 472 -15.64 14.25 -2.68
CA GLU A 472 -15.72 15.72 -2.74
C GLU A 472 -14.40 16.32 -3.27
N ARG A 473 -14.55 17.28 -4.16
CA ARG A 473 -13.43 18.06 -4.69
C ARG A 473 -12.78 18.86 -3.55
N ASP A 474 -11.44 18.95 -3.57
CA ASP A 474 -10.61 19.62 -2.57
C ASP A 474 -10.59 18.94 -1.19
N VAL A 475 -11.23 17.77 -1.05
CA VAL A 475 -11.19 16.89 0.12
C VAL A 475 -10.52 15.56 -0.26
N ASP A 476 -11.16 14.79 -1.14
CA ASP A 476 -10.68 13.47 -1.55
C ASP A 476 -9.78 13.54 -2.79
N TYR A 477 -9.97 14.56 -3.63
CA TYR A 477 -9.17 14.81 -4.82
C TYR A 477 -9.11 16.29 -5.17
N VAL A 478 -8.11 16.67 -5.97
CA VAL A 478 -7.98 18.00 -6.56
C VAL A 478 -7.95 17.90 -8.08
N VAL A 479 -8.40 18.96 -8.76
CA VAL A 479 -8.25 19.10 -10.23
C VAL A 479 -7.14 20.10 -10.50
N GLN A 480 -6.03 19.61 -11.07
CA GLN A 480 -4.87 20.42 -11.40
C GLN A 480 -4.38 20.04 -12.80
N ASP A 481 -4.08 21.04 -13.64
CA ASP A 481 -3.59 20.87 -15.00
C ASP A 481 -4.52 20.02 -15.89
N GLY A 482 -5.84 20.13 -15.66
CA GLY A 482 -6.87 19.37 -16.40
C GLY A 482 -6.92 17.87 -16.03
N LYS A 483 -6.31 17.46 -14.92
CA LYS A 483 -6.31 16.09 -14.43
C LYS A 483 -6.82 16.01 -12.99
N VAL A 484 -7.48 14.91 -12.69
CA VAL A 484 -7.84 14.55 -11.32
C VAL A 484 -6.61 13.97 -10.63
N LYS A 485 -6.28 14.48 -9.44
CA LYS A 485 -5.21 13.96 -8.59
C LYS A 485 -5.76 13.62 -7.21
N ILE A 486 -5.46 12.44 -6.72
CA ILE A 486 -5.94 11.96 -5.41
C ILE A 486 -5.26 12.76 -4.29
N VAL A 487 -6.03 13.10 -3.28
CA VAL A 487 -5.52 13.61 -2.00
C VAL A 487 -5.60 12.49 -0.98
N ASP A 488 -4.49 12.14 -0.39
CA ASP A 488 -4.45 11.13 0.66
C ASP A 488 -5.16 11.64 1.91
N GLU A 489 -6.15 10.91 2.37
CA GLU A 489 -7.02 11.26 3.49
C GLU A 489 -6.24 11.48 4.80
N PHE A 490 -5.15 10.71 5.00
CA PHE A 490 -4.36 10.74 6.23
C PHE A 490 -3.29 11.82 6.22
N THR A 491 -2.60 11.94 5.10
CA THR A 491 -1.47 12.87 4.97
C THR A 491 -1.87 14.22 4.39
N GLY A 492 -3.02 14.31 3.74
CA GLY A 492 -3.49 15.49 3.02
C GLY A 492 -2.60 15.86 1.83
N ARG A 493 -1.80 14.91 1.33
CA ARG A 493 -0.86 15.11 0.21
C ARG A 493 -1.45 14.64 -1.10
N ILE A 494 -1.08 15.30 -2.18
CA ILE A 494 -1.40 14.82 -3.53
C ILE A 494 -0.55 13.58 -3.81
N LEU A 495 -1.23 12.51 -4.18
CA LEU A 495 -0.61 11.26 -4.60
C LEU A 495 -0.41 11.30 -6.12
N GLU A 496 0.76 11.78 -6.55
CA GLU A 496 1.07 11.89 -7.97
C GLU A 496 1.17 10.51 -8.64
N GLY A 497 0.58 10.40 -9.83
CA GLY A 497 0.61 9.15 -10.61
C GLY A 497 -0.32 8.05 -10.10
N ARG A 498 -1.06 8.27 -9.02
CA ARG A 498 -2.05 7.32 -8.49
C ARG A 498 -3.44 7.58 -9.03
N ARG A 499 -4.21 6.51 -9.21
CA ARG A 499 -5.61 6.56 -9.69
C ARG A 499 -6.48 5.69 -8.78
N TYR A 500 -7.74 6.04 -8.65
CA TYR A 500 -8.73 5.15 -8.05
C TYR A 500 -8.99 3.97 -8.99
N SER A 501 -9.22 2.78 -8.43
CA SER A 501 -9.52 1.56 -9.18
C SER A 501 -10.95 1.49 -9.69
N ASP A 502 -11.26 0.43 -10.42
CA ASP A 502 -12.60 -0.01 -10.80
C ASP A 502 -13.43 1.03 -11.57
N GLY A 503 -12.81 1.90 -12.36
CA GLY A 503 -13.52 2.92 -13.08
C GLY A 503 -13.91 4.14 -12.25
N LEU A 504 -13.65 4.17 -10.93
CA LEU A 504 -13.99 5.31 -10.08
C LEU A 504 -13.22 6.59 -10.50
N HIS A 505 -11.94 6.44 -10.89
CA HIS A 505 -11.17 7.60 -11.36
C HIS A 505 -11.77 8.20 -12.64
N GLN A 506 -12.15 7.35 -13.59
CA GLN A 506 -12.84 7.74 -14.82
C GLN A 506 -14.20 8.38 -14.50
N ALA A 507 -14.91 7.87 -13.52
CA ALA A 507 -16.16 8.45 -13.05
C ALA A 507 -15.97 9.86 -12.47
N ILE A 508 -14.88 10.08 -11.70
CA ILE A 508 -14.53 11.41 -11.17
C ILE A 508 -14.08 12.34 -12.31
N GLU A 509 -13.28 11.86 -13.26
CA GLU A 509 -12.89 12.61 -14.45
C GLU A 509 -14.12 13.06 -15.26
N ALA A 510 -15.07 12.14 -15.48
CA ALA A 510 -16.33 12.44 -16.16
C ALA A 510 -17.19 13.44 -15.36
N LYS A 511 -17.26 13.30 -14.03
CA LYS A 511 -17.96 14.23 -13.13
C LYS A 511 -17.40 15.64 -13.24
N GLU A 512 -16.09 15.79 -13.24
CA GLU A 512 -15.39 17.09 -13.31
C GLU A 512 -15.30 17.66 -14.74
N GLY A 513 -15.72 16.89 -15.76
CA GLY A 513 -15.68 17.30 -17.15
C GLY A 513 -14.27 17.44 -17.73
N VAL A 514 -13.30 16.76 -17.14
CA VAL A 514 -11.95 16.65 -17.68
C VAL A 514 -11.86 15.45 -18.64
N THR A 515 -10.75 15.34 -19.37
CA THR A 515 -10.55 14.21 -20.30
C THR A 515 -10.55 12.89 -19.52
N VAL A 516 -11.45 11.97 -19.89
CA VAL A 516 -11.48 10.63 -19.29
C VAL A 516 -10.36 9.82 -19.92
N GLU A 517 -9.37 9.45 -19.12
CA GLU A 517 -8.23 8.66 -19.58
C GLU A 517 -8.59 7.17 -19.74
N GLN A 518 -7.90 6.48 -20.65
CA GLN A 518 -8.17 5.07 -20.98
C GLN A 518 -8.10 4.18 -19.74
N ASP A 519 -8.88 3.12 -19.74
CA ASP A 519 -8.83 2.09 -18.70
C ASP A 519 -7.47 1.40 -18.70
N THR A 520 -7.04 0.92 -17.55
CA THR A 520 -5.71 0.37 -17.38
C THR A 520 -5.82 -1.05 -16.83
N GLN A 521 -5.10 -1.97 -17.47
CA GLN A 521 -4.96 -3.34 -16.98
C GLN A 521 -3.79 -3.43 -15.98
N THR A 522 -3.98 -4.12 -14.87
CA THR A 522 -2.93 -4.44 -13.92
C THR A 522 -1.87 -5.32 -14.60
N LEU A 523 -0.63 -4.86 -14.62
CA LEU A 523 0.52 -5.60 -15.14
C LEU A 523 1.31 -6.26 -14.00
N ALA A 524 1.47 -5.57 -12.89
CA ALA A 524 2.12 -6.07 -11.68
C ALA A 524 1.57 -5.36 -10.44
N THR A 525 1.47 -6.07 -9.34
CA THR A 525 0.97 -5.54 -8.07
C THR A 525 1.66 -6.19 -6.90
N ILE A 526 1.84 -5.44 -5.82
CA ILE A 526 2.28 -5.95 -4.52
C ILE A 526 1.76 -5.05 -3.40
N THR A 527 1.32 -5.62 -2.28
CA THR A 527 1.01 -4.80 -1.10
C THR A 527 2.29 -4.31 -0.42
N ILE A 528 2.22 -3.16 0.24
CA ILE A 528 3.32 -2.62 1.03
C ILE A 528 3.77 -3.64 2.07
N GLN A 529 2.82 -4.34 2.70
CA GLN A 529 3.09 -5.38 3.69
C GLN A 529 3.97 -6.50 3.11
N ASN A 530 3.58 -7.05 1.98
CA ASN A 530 4.30 -8.15 1.35
C ASN A 530 5.63 -7.69 0.76
N TYR A 531 5.72 -6.44 0.26
CA TYR A 531 6.98 -5.89 -0.20
C TYR A 531 8.01 -5.81 0.94
N PHE A 532 7.67 -5.23 2.09
CA PHE A 532 8.62 -5.10 3.21
C PHE A 532 8.96 -6.44 3.87
N ARG A 533 8.14 -7.47 3.73
CA ARG A 533 8.46 -8.85 4.15
C ARG A 533 9.55 -9.52 3.31
N LEU A 534 9.88 -8.98 2.14
CA LEU A 534 10.98 -9.48 1.32
C LEU A 534 12.35 -9.21 1.94
N TYR A 535 12.46 -8.19 2.80
CA TYR A 535 13.71 -7.90 3.48
C TYR A 535 14.06 -8.98 4.50
N ARG A 536 15.31 -9.46 4.44
CA ARG A 536 15.82 -10.44 5.41
C ARG A 536 15.83 -9.90 6.83
N LYS A 537 16.08 -8.58 6.98
CA LYS A 537 15.97 -7.86 8.23
C LYS A 537 15.31 -6.51 8.00
N LEU A 538 14.23 -6.27 8.74
CA LEU A 538 13.44 -5.03 8.68
C LEU A 538 13.50 -4.34 10.04
N ALA A 539 13.66 -3.03 10.02
CA ALA A 539 13.58 -2.19 11.22
C ALA A 539 12.76 -0.94 10.93
N GLY A 540 12.27 -0.28 11.96
CA GLY A 540 11.50 0.93 11.80
C GLY A 540 11.75 1.94 12.90
N MET A 541 11.50 3.22 12.61
CA MET A 541 11.58 4.28 13.60
C MET A 541 10.42 5.27 13.42
N THR A 542 9.87 5.74 14.53
CA THR A 542 8.82 6.77 14.57
C THR A 542 8.72 7.37 15.98
N GLY A 543 7.93 8.42 16.13
CA GLY A 543 7.58 8.97 17.44
C GLY A 543 6.34 8.35 18.09
N THR A 544 5.66 7.41 17.47
CA THR A 544 4.28 6.98 17.83
C THR A 544 3.93 5.55 17.42
N ALA A 545 4.78 4.57 17.71
CA ALA A 545 4.51 3.17 17.37
C ALA A 545 3.77 2.37 18.46
N GLU A 546 3.90 2.76 19.73
CA GLU A 546 3.38 2.00 20.88
C GLU A 546 1.88 1.68 20.77
N THR A 547 1.10 2.61 20.22
CA THR A 547 -0.35 2.41 20.06
C THR A 547 -0.71 1.30 19.10
N GLU A 548 0.15 1.03 18.13
CA GLU A 548 -0.02 0.04 17.05
C GLU A 548 0.92 -1.17 17.21
N ALA A 549 1.56 -1.33 18.37
CA ALA A 549 2.54 -2.40 18.62
C ALA A 549 2.01 -3.80 18.31
N ALA A 550 0.73 -4.06 18.60
CA ALA A 550 0.09 -5.35 18.31
C ALA A 550 -0.07 -5.60 16.79
N GLU A 551 -0.25 -4.55 15.99
CA GLU A 551 -0.35 -4.65 14.53
C GLU A 551 1.04 -4.88 13.92
N PHE A 552 2.05 -4.14 14.37
CA PHE A 552 3.43 -4.34 13.93
C PHE A 552 3.94 -5.76 14.19
N ASP A 553 3.63 -6.31 15.37
CA ASP A 553 4.00 -7.69 15.72
C ASP A 553 3.26 -8.71 14.83
N LYS A 554 1.93 -8.60 14.70
CA LYS A 554 1.12 -9.58 13.96
C LYS A 554 1.35 -9.58 12.45
N ILE A 555 1.56 -8.40 11.84
CA ILE A 555 1.69 -8.26 10.40
C ILE A 555 3.14 -8.40 9.95
N TYR A 556 4.07 -7.75 10.66
CA TYR A 556 5.47 -7.62 10.23
C TYR A 556 6.45 -8.40 11.12
N GLY A 557 6.01 -8.92 12.26
CA GLY A 557 6.90 -9.56 13.26
C GLY A 557 7.82 -8.55 13.95
N LEU A 558 7.46 -7.27 13.97
CA LEU A 558 8.28 -6.20 14.51
C LEU A 558 7.86 -5.84 15.95
N ASP A 559 8.79 -6.02 16.89
CA ASP A 559 8.62 -5.56 18.26
C ASP A 559 8.88 -4.06 18.40
N VAL A 560 8.13 -3.38 19.27
CA VAL A 560 8.26 -1.94 19.52
C VAL A 560 8.97 -1.70 20.84
N VAL A 561 10.07 -0.94 20.78
CA VAL A 561 10.87 -0.53 21.94
C VAL A 561 10.80 0.98 22.10
N VAL A 562 10.29 1.44 23.24
CA VAL A 562 10.14 2.86 23.54
C VAL A 562 11.42 3.40 24.19
N ILE A 563 12.12 4.27 23.50
CA ILE A 563 13.37 4.89 23.92
C ILE A 563 13.07 6.15 24.79
N PRO A 564 13.77 6.35 25.89
CA PRO A 564 13.60 7.56 26.70
C PRO A 564 14.09 8.81 25.93
N THR A 565 13.51 9.97 26.23
CA THR A 565 13.97 11.25 25.70
C THR A 565 15.27 11.70 26.35
N ASN A 566 16.14 12.37 25.61
CA ASN A 566 17.41 12.89 26.10
C ASN A 566 17.19 13.93 27.22
N LYS A 567 16.20 14.80 27.05
CA LYS A 567 15.77 15.75 28.10
C LYS A 567 14.30 15.54 28.44
N PRO A 568 13.88 15.83 29.70
CA PRO A 568 12.48 15.71 30.10
C PRO A 568 11.57 16.58 29.24
N VAL A 569 10.41 16.05 28.87
CA VAL A 569 9.37 16.80 28.17
C VAL A 569 8.64 17.69 29.17
N ILE A 570 8.73 19.00 28.98
CA ILE A 570 8.07 20.01 29.83
C ILE A 570 6.85 20.67 29.16
N ARG A 571 6.46 20.19 27.99
CA ARG A 571 5.23 20.60 27.28
C ARG A 571 4.00 20.34 28.14
N GLN A 572 3.05 21.27 28.11
CA GLN A 572 1.76 21.15 28.78
C GLN A 572 0.70 20.74 27.75
N ASP A 573 0.16 19.55 27.91
CA ASP A 573 -0.96 19.06 27.11
C ASP A 573 -2.27 19.41 27.84
N LEU A 574 -3.03 20.37 27.31
CA LEU A 574 -4.27 20.86 27.88
C LEU A 574 -5.44 19.96 27.46
N ASP A 575 -6.50 19.98 28.28
CA ASP A 575 -7.73 19.25 28.01
C ASP A 575 -8.42 19.75 26.73
N ASP A 576 -9.15 18.84 26.09
CA ASP A 576 -9.93 19.13 24.88
C ASP A 576 -11.07 20.11 25.19
N LEU A 577 -11.32 21.03 24.27
CA LEU A 577 -12.46 21.94 24.30
C LEU A 577 -13.50 21.43 23.30
N VAL A 578 -14.68 21.02 23.78
CA VAL A 578 -15.72 20.46 22.94
C VAL A 578 -16.85 21.47 22.74
N PHE A 579 -17.18 21.74 21.49
CA PHE A 579 -18.23 22.67 21.04
C PHE A 579 -19.38 21.92 20.41
N ARG A 580 -20.56 22.53 20.37
CA ARG A 580 -21.73 21.94 19.71
C ARG A 580 -21.59 21.94 18.19
N THR A 581 -21.13 23.06 17.63
CA THR A 581 -21.07 23.26 16.18
C THR A 581 -19.64 23.54 15.69
N LYS A 582 -19.35 23.22 14.43
CA LYS A 582 -18.09 23.57 13.76
C LYS A 582 -17.87 25.08 13.76
N ARG A 583 -18.92 25.88 13.66
CA ARG A 583 -18.84 27.35 13.68
C ARG A 583 -18.31 27.89 14.99
N GLU A 584 -18.86 27.42 16.12
CA GLU A 584 -18.39 27.81 17.46
C GLU A 584 -16.94 27.42 17.68
N LYS A 585 -16.59 26.18 17.25
CA LYS A 585 -15.23 25.67 17.29
C LYS A 585 -14.25 26.55 16.54
N TYR A 586 -14.52 26.91 15.29
CA TYR A 586 -13.61 27.74 14.51
C TYR A 586 -13.45 29.16 15.08
N ASN A 587 -14.51 29.76 15.61
CA ASN A 587 -14.42 31.03 16.30
C ASN A 587 -13.52 30.95 17.53
N ALA A 588 -13.65 29.89 18.33
CA ALA A 588 -12.81 29.66 19.50
C ALA A 588 -11.33 29.41 19.11
N VAL A 589 -11.08 28.67 18.03
CA VAL A 589 -9.72 28.47 17.49
C VAL A 589 -9.07 29.80 17.13
N ILE A 590 -9.80 30.69 16.47
CA ILE A 590 -9.29 32.00 16.09
C ILE A 590 -8.99 32.89 17.31
N GLN A 591 -9.89 32.88 18.29
CA GLN A 591 -9.65 33.62 19.57
C GLN A 591 -8.41 33.07 20.27
N GLU A 592 -8.19 31.76 20.27
CA GLU A 592 -6.99 31.18 20.86
C GLU A 592 -5.72 31.56 20.09
N ILE A 593 -5.77 31.57 18.76
CA ILE A 593 -4.64 32.06 17.94
C ILE A 593 -4.28 33.49 18.33
N GLN A 594 -5.25 34.39 18.42
CA GLN A 594 -5.04 35.76 18.80
C GLN A 594 -4.40 35.87 20.20
N ARG A 595 -4.94 35.12 21.18
CA ARG A 595 -4.41 35.10 22.55
C ARG A 595 -2.98 34.61 22.62
N GLN A 596 -2.57 33.63 21.81
CA GLN A 596 -1.20 33.14 21.78
C GLN A 596 -0.25 34.14 21.09
N LEU A 597 -0.71 34.81 20.05
CA LEU A 597 0.05 35.88 19.38
C LEU A 597 0.32 37.05 20.31
N GLU A 598 -0.68 37.51 21.11
CA GLU A 598 -0.53 38.54 22.13
C GLU A 598 0.53 38.19 23.18
N ARG A 599 0.70 36.89 23.48
CA ARG A 599 1.76 36.38 24.36
C ARG A 599 3.13 36.29 23.68
N GLY A 600 3.24 36.62 22.38
CA GLY A 600 4.50 36.57 21.64
C GLY A 600 4.94 35.19 21.22
N ARG A 601 4.01 34.22 21.21
CA ARG A 601 4.28 32.82 20.84
C ARG A 601 4.10 32.59 19.33
N ALA A 602 4.74 31.56 18.82
CA ALA A 602 4.42 30.98 17.52
C ALA A 602 3.25 29.98 17.65
N VAL A 603 2.41 29.90 16.65
CA VAL A 603 1.19 29.04 16.64
C VAL A 603 1.20 28.07 15.45
N LEU A 604 1.04 26.79 15.75
CA LEU A 604 0.81 25.76 14.75
C LEU A 604 -0.62 25.24 14.88
N VAL A 605 -1.40 25.37 13.81
CA VAL A 605 -2.79 24.91 13.75
C VAL A 605 -2.86 23.65 12.90
N GLY A 606 -3.18 22.52 13.51
CA GLY A 606 -3.38 21.24 12.83
C GLY A 606 -4.83 21.08 12.35
N THR A 607 -5.01 20.75 11.08
CA THR A 607 -6.32 20.50 10.46
C THR A 607 -6.37 19.12 9.83
N THR A 608 -7.56 18.54 9.74
CA THR A 608 -7.77 17.19 9.18
C THR A 608 -7.95 17.20 7.65
N SER A 609 -8.39 18.34 7.08
CA SER A 609 -8.63 18.44 5.64
C SER A 609 -8.13 19.75 5.05
N VAL A 610 -7.95 19.77 3.73
CA VAL A 610 -7.62 20.97 2.96
C VAL A 610 -8.74 22.02 3.09
N GLU A 611 -10.00 21.59 3.09
CA GLU A 611 -11.16 22.46 3.23
C GLU A 611 -11.13 23.24 4.55
N VAL A 612 -10.89 22.55 5.66
CA VAL A 612 -10.78 23.19 7.00
C VAL A 612 -9.62 24.18 7.03
N SER A 613 -8.49 23.84 6.41
CA SER A 613 -7.33 24.74 6.33
C SER A 613 -7.66 26.03 5.56
N GLU A 614 -8.45 25.92 4.47
CA GLU A 614 -8.88 27.08 3.68
C GLU A 614 -9.94 27.92 4.38
N ILE A 615 -10.88 27.29 5.08
CA ILE A 615 -11.89 28.00 5.89
C ILE A 615 -11.19 28.87 6.95
N LEU A 616 -10.29 28.28 7.70
CA LEU A 616 -9.52 28.99 8.73
C LEU A 616 -8.64 30.10 8.12
N SER A 617 -7.99 29.81 6.99
CA SER A 617 -7.21 30.81 6.26
C SER A 617 -8.05 32.01 5.82
N LYS A 618 -9.25 31.78 5.27
CA LYS A 618 -10.18 32.86 4.90
C LYS A 618 -10.62 33.69 6.12
N MET A 619 -10.86 33.03 7.26
CA MET A 619 -11.23 33.72 8.51
C MET A 619 -10.08 34.58 9.05
N LEU A 620 -8.85 34.06 9.09
CA LEU A 620 -7.66 34.80 9.53
C LEU A 620 -7.33 35.99 8.62
N ARG A 621 -7.49 35.83 7.30
CA ARG A 621 -7.32 36.96 6.33
C ARG A 621 -8.32 38.07 6.58
N ARG A 622 -9.58 37.74 6.90
CA ARG A 622 -10.60 38.77 7.23
C ARG A 622 -10.25 39.59 8.49
N LEU A 623 -9.50 38.99 9.41
CA LEU A 623 -9.04 39.62 10.62
C LEU A 623 -7.65 40.27 10.48
N GLY A 624 -7.05 40.23 9.29
CA GLY A 624 -5.74 40.78 9.00
C GLY A 624 -4.57 40.05 9.69
N ILE A 625 -4.74 38.79 10.10
CA ILE A 625 -3.69 38.01 10.76
C ILE A 625 -2.81 37.33 9.69
N PRO A 626 -1.51 37.69 9.59
CA PRO A 626 -0.60 37.04 8.65
C PRO A 626 -0.41 35.56 9.04
N HIS A 627 -0.49 34.68 8.05
CA HIS A 627 -0.34 33.25 8.29
C HIS A 627 0.14 32.53 7.03
N ASN A 628 0.77 31.38 7.22
CA ASN A 628 1.14 30.45 6.17
C ASN A 628 0.20 29.24 6.20
N VAL A 629 -0.12 28.70 5.02
CA VAL A 629 -0.93 27.48 4.86
C VAL A 629 -0.09 26.39 4.21
N LEU A 630 -0.06 25.24 4.86
CA LEU A 630 0.64 24.06 4.43
C LEU A 630 -0.38 22.93 4.22
N ASN A 631 -0.74 22.71 2.97
CA ASN A 631 -1.69 21.67 2.59
C ASN A 631 -1.28 21.05 1.23
N ALA A 632 -2.04 20.08 0.74
CA ALA A 632 -1.79 19.38 -0.51
C ALA A 632 -1.58 20.29 -1.75
N LYS A 633 -2.10 21.51 -1.72
CA LYS A 633 -1.92 22.49 -2.80
C LYS A 633 -0.56 23.22 -2.76
N HIS A 634 0.14 23.17 -1.64
CA HIS A 634 1.36 23.99 -1.37
C HIS A 634 2.57 23.15 -0.96
N HIS A 635 2.58 21.84 -1.23
CA HIS A 635 3.63 20.93 -0.78
C HIS A 635 5.06 21.29 -1.26
N GLN A 636 5.20 21.92 -2.43
CA GLN A 636 6.52 22.28 -2.98
C GLN A 636 7.28 23.31 -2.12
N ARG A 637 6.56 24.11 -1.33
CA ARG A 637 7.15 25.13 -0.43
C ARG A 637 7.14 24.73 1.04
N GLU A 638 6.90 23.48 1.30
CA GLU A 638 6.72 22.93 2.66
C GLU A 638 7.89 23.25 3.59
N ALA A 639 9.11 22.97 3.14
CA ALA A 639 10.32 23.18 3.94
C ALA A 639 10.56 24.66 4.31
N GLU A 640 10.28 25.57 3.37
CA GLU A 640 10.42 27.01 3.59
C GLU A 640 9.41 27.52 4.64
N ILE A 641 8.16 27.04 4.56
CA ILE A 641 7.09 27.43 5.48
C ILE A 641 7.41 26.94 6.90
N ILE A 642 7.89 25.69 7.02
CA ILE A 642 8.23 25.11 8.32
C ILE A 642 9.43 25.81 8.95
N ALA A 643 10.43 26.17 8.16
CA ALA A 643 11.58 26.94 8.66
C ALA A 643 11.16 28.29 9.28
N GLN A 644 10.03 28.85 8.87
CA GLN A 644 9.49 30.11 9.42
C GLN A 644 8.50 29.90 10.58
N ALA A 645 8.00 28.67 10.79
CA ALA A 645 6.92 28.38 11.74
C ALA A 645 7.30 28.60 13.21
N GLY A 646 8.59 28.63 13.54
CA GLY A 646 9.10 28.88 14.90
C GLY A 646 9.42 30.35 15.21
N ARG A 647 9.17 31.29 14.30
CA ARG A 647 9.44 32.69 14.48
C ARG A 647 8.37 33.38 15.33
N LYS A 648 8.75 34.48 15.99
CA LYS A 648 7.83 35.28 16.79
C LYS A 648 6.63 35.76 15.95
N GLY A 649 5.42 35.49 16.46
CA GLY A 649 4.18 35.88 15.78
C GLY A 649 3.85 35.10 14.52
N ALA A 650 4.56 34.01 14.22
CA ALA A 650 4.25 33.14 13.10
C ALA A 650 2.98 32.29 13.39
N VAL A 651 2.07 32.29 12.44
CA VAL A 651 0.91 31.37 12.42
C VAL A 651 1.03 30.45 11.22
N THR A 652 1.05 29.16 11.46
CA THR A 652 1.11 28.15 10.41
C THR A 652 -0.09 27.21 10.52
N ILE A 653 -0.90 27.13 9.49
CA ILE A 653 -1.98 26.16 9.38
C ILE A 653 -1.42 24.99 8.57
N ALA A 654 -1.45 23.78 9.15
CA ALA A 654 -0.96 22.59 8.48
C ALA A 654 -2.05 21.51 8.46
N THR A 655 -2.28 20.90 7.30
CA THR A 655 -3.06 19.66 7.22
C THR A 655 -2.26 18.51 7.80
N ASN A 656 -2.94 17.41 8.08
CA ASN A 656 -2.36 16.18 8.61
C ASN A 656 -0.93 15.97 8.12
N MET A 657 -0.01 15.75 9.02
CA MET A 657 1.36 15.33 8.74
C MET A 657 2.19 16.24 7.82
N ALA A 658 1.63 17.31 7.27
CA ALA A 658 2.40 18.30 6.52
C ALA A 658 3.55 18.81 7.39
N GLY A 659 4.77 18.79 6.83
CA GLY A 659 5.99 19.08 7.59
C GLY A 659 6.51 17.93 8.47
N ARG A 660 5.99 16.71 8.31
CA ARG A 660 6.52 15.52 8.99
C ARG A 660 8.00 15.29 8.61
N GLY A 661 8.81 14.85 9.56
CA GLY A 661 10.25 14.67 9.34
C GLY A 661 11.07 15.97 9.34
N THR A 662 10.43 17.14 9.51
CA THR A 662 11.13 18.44 9.56
C THR A 662 10.98 19.06 10.95
N ASP A 663 12.07 19.61 11.49
CA ASP A 663 12.09 20.22 12.80
C ASP A 663 11.71 21.71 12.75
N ILE A 664 10.91 22.17 13.72
CA ILE A 664 10.56 23.57 13.90
C ILE A 664 11.52 24.18 14.92
N LYS A 665 12.50 24.93 14.44
CA LYS A 665 13.45 25.65 15.30
C LYS A 665 12.79 26.89 15.87
N LEU A 666 12.78 27.01 17.19
CA LEU A 666 12.16 28.16 17.89
C LEU A 666 13.16 29.32 18.06
N ASP A 667 12.69 30.52 17.76
CA ASP A 667 13.43 31.74 18.12
C ASP A 667 13.58 31.84 19.65
N PRO A 668 14.67 32.43 20.16
CA PRO A 668 14.88 32.60 21.61
C PRO A 668 13.73 33.32 22.31
N ASP A 669 13.15 34.34 21.68
CA ASP A 669 12.00 35.10 22.19
C ASP A 669 10.75 34.23 22.33
N VAL A 670 10.48 33.34 21.34
CA VAL A 670 9.35 32.42 21.39
C VAL A 670 9.52 31.38 22.49
N ARG A 671 10.75 30.88 22.67
CA ARG A 671 11.11 29.99 23.77
C ARG A 671 10.86 30.61 25.12
N ALA A 672 11.29 31.88 25.31
CA ALA A 672 11.06 32.66 26.54
C ALA A 672 9.56 32.94 26.77
N ALA A 673 8.77 33.12 25.70
CA ALA A 673 7.33 33.37 25.79
C ALA A 673 6.50 32.11 26.11
N GLY A 674 7.13 30.94 26.24
CA GLY A 674 6.47 29.68 26.56
C GLY A 674 6.42 28.68 25.38
N GLY A 675 7.21 28.92 24.34
CA GLY A 675 7.43 28.01 23.21
C GLY A 675 6.27 27.95 22.19
N LEU A 676 6.25 26.90 21.39
CA LEU A 676 5.23 26.71 20.34
C LEU A 676 3.88 26.34 20.95
N ALA A 677 2.81 27.00 20.50
CA ALA A 677 1.43 26.64 20.81
C ALA A 677 0.86 25.80 19.67
N VAL A 678 0.52 24.57 19.96
CA VAL A 678 -0.12 23.63 19.01
C VAL A 678 -1.61 23.62 19.26
N ILE A 679 -2.41 23.91 18.22
CA ILE A 679 -3.87 23.92 18.23
C ILE A 679 -4.34 22.87 17.25
N GLY A 680 -4.97 21.77 17.75
CA GLY A 680 -5.65 20.80 16.91
C GLY A 680 -7.11 21.24 16.69
N THR A 681 -7.57 21.29 15.45
CA THR A 681 -8.94 21.71 15.13
C THR A 681 -9.95 20.58 15.19
N GLU A 682 -9.46 19.34 15.20
CA GLU A 682 -10.24 18.11 15.33
C GLU A 682 -9.35 17.03 15.94
N ARG A 683 -9.98 15.99 16.49
CA ARG A 683 -9.30 14.74 16.80
C ARG A 683 -9.27 13.87 15.54
N HIS A 684 -8.10 13.33 15.28
CA HIS A 684 -7.91 12.42 14.15
C HIS A 684 -8.49 11.03 14.45
N GLU A 685 -8.65 10.22 13.42
CA GLU A 685 -9.13 8.84 13.54
C GLU A 685 -8.21 7.96 14.40
N ALA A 686 -6.90 8.19 14.34
CA ALA A 686 -5.91 7.47 15.11
C ALA A 686 -5.23 8.34 16.18
N ARG A 687 -5.10 7.83 17.41
CA ARG A 687 -4.47 8.52 18.54
C ARG A 687 -3.01 8.88 18.28
N ARG A 688 -2.29 8.08 17.49
CA ARG A 688 -0.90 8.36 17.11
C ARG A 688 -0.75 9.66 16.33
N ILE A 689 -1.69 10.01 15.45
CA ILE A 689 -1.66 11.26 14.66
C ILE A 689 -1.79 12.48 15.61
N ASP A 690 -2.67 12.39 16.60
CA ASP A 690 -2.79 13.42 17.65
C ASP A 690 -1.49 13.55 18.46
N ARG A 691 -0.85 12.42 18.81
CA ARG A 691 0.46 12.42 19.50
C ARG A 691 1.56 13.05 18.64
N GLN A 692 1.57 12.82 17.34
CA GLN A 692 2.52 13.42 16.41
C GLN A 692 2.33 14.93 16.30
N LEU A 693 1.07 15.41 16.24
CA LEU A 693 0.77 16.85 16.24
C LEU A 693 1.24 17.50 17.53
N ARG A 694 0.92 16.92 18.70
CA ARG A 694 1.43 17.38 20.01
C ARG A 694 2.95 17.39 20.05
N GLY A 695 3.61 16.38 19.49
CA GLY A 695 5.06 16.23 19.43
C GLY A 695 5.80 17.28 18.61
N ARG A 696 5.07 18.17 17.92
CA ARG A 696 5.68 19.35 17.26
C ARG A 696 6.19 20.38 18.26
N ALA A 697 5.64 20.42 19.48
CA ALA A 697 6.08 21.29 20.57
C ALA A 697 6.76 20.49 21.69
N GLY A 698 7.57 21.13 22.51
CA GLY A 698 8.21 20.53 23.67
C GLY A 698 9.37 19.59 23.32
N ARG A 699 10.16 19.91 22.30
CA ARG A 699 11.32 19.13 21.85
C ARG A 699 12.57 19.51 22.62
N GLN A 700 13.42 18.54 22.94
CA GLN A 700 14.72 18.74 23.61
C GLN A 700 14.66 19.65 24.84
N GLY A 701 13.57 19.55 25.65
CA GLY A 701 13.36 20.36 26.84
C GLY A 701 12.83 21.78 26.58
N ASP A 702 12.39 22.10 25.36
CA ASP A 702 11.72 23.35 25.06
C ASP A 702 10.32 23.39 25.70
N PRO A 703 9.86 24.56 26.17
CA PRO A 703 8.48 24.73 26.60
C PRO A 703 7.52 24.64 25.41
N GLY A 704 6.26 24.42 25.68
CA GLY A 704 5.22 24.36 24.67
C GLY A 704 3.86 24.00 25.25
N THR A 705 2.80 24.18 24.47
CA THR A 705 1.44 23.76 24.85
C THR A 705 0.76 23.09 23.69
N SER A 706 -0.15 22.16 23.97
CA SER A 706 -1.05 21.60 22.97
C SER A 706 -2.47 21.58 23.47
N GLN A 707 -3.45 21.88 22.61
CA GLN A 707 -4.86 21.84 22.92
C GLN A 707 -5.68 21.47 21.67
N PHE A 708 -6.69 20.62 21.83
CA PHE A 708 -7.60 20.27 20.76
C PHE A 708 -8.96 20.95 20.94
N PHE A 709 -9.50 21.45 19.84
CA PHE A 709 -10.80 22.07 19.70
C PHE A 709 -11.66 21.14 18.85
N VAL A 710 -12.70 20.57 19.42
CA VAL A 710 -13.48 19.48 18.84
C VAL A 710 -14.95 19.92 18.76
N SER A 711 -15.66 19.51 17.71
CA SER A 711 -17.11 19.71 17.58
C SER A 711 -17.85 18.37 17.54
N LEU A 712 -19.09 18.39 18.00
CA LEU A 712 -19.98 17.23 17.84
C LEU A 712 -20.33 16.92 16.37
N GLU A 713 -20.15 17.90 15.50
CA GLU A 713 -20.32 17.77 14.07
C GLU A 713 -19.08 17.20 13.35
N ASP A 714 -17.96 17.00 14.06
CA ASP A 714 -16.77 16.40 13.51
C ASP A 714 -16.99 14.91 13.20
N ASP A 715 -16.47 14.41 12.10
CA ASP A 715 -16.80 13.08 11.57
C ASP A 715 -16.52 11.95 12.57
N LEU A 716 -15.41 12.00 13.29
CA LEU A 716 -15.10 11.03 14.34
C LEU A 716 -16.22 10.91 15.39
N LEU A 717 -16.76 12.04 15.85
CA LEU A 717 -17.80 12.05 16.85
C LEU A 717 -19.19 11.77 16.24
N ARG A 718 -19.41 12.21 15.02
CA ARG A 718 -20.67 11.95 14.27
C ARG A 718 -20.86 10.47 14.02
N LEU A 719 -19.81 9.78 13.54
CA LEU A 719 -19.88 8.38 13.11
C LEU A 719 -19.68 7.38 14.27
N PHE A 720 -18.77 7.68 15.20
CA PHE A 720 -18.32 6.74 16.23
C PHE A 720 -18.60 7.18 17.66
N GLY A 721 -18.98 8.43 17.88
CA GLY A 721 -19.20 9.00 19.23
C GLY A 721 -20.45 8.48 19.95
N GLY A 722 -21.42 7.97 19.20
CA GLY A 722 -22.61 7.27 19.71
C GLY A 722 -23.52 8.04 20.67
N PRO A 723 -24.62 7.41 21.13
CA PRO A 723 -25.65 8.01 21.99
C PRO A 723 -25.13 8.51 23.35
N ARG A 724 -23.97 8.00 23.79
CA ARG A 724 -23.41 8.35 25.12
C ARG A 724 -22.93 9.79 25.20
N ILE A 725 -22.29 10.31 24.13
CA ILE A 725 -21.84 11.72 24.12
C ILE A 725 -23.05 12.65 24.07
N ALA A 726 -24.03 12.33 23.24
CA ALA A 726 -25.28 13.07 23.18
C ALA A 726 -26.02 13.09 24.54
N ALA A 727 -26.08 11.97 25.25
CA ALA A 727 -26.68 11.88 26.60
C ALA A 727 -25.93 12.68 27.68
N ILE A 728 -24.60 12.74 27.59
CA ILE A 728 -23.79 13.55 28.48
C ILE A 728 -24.07 15.04 28.23
N MET A 729 -24.18 15.43 26.97
CA MET A 729 -24.44 16.80 26.56
C MET A 729 -25.82 17.32 27.03
N GLN A 730 -26.86 16.47 26.92
CA GLN A 730 -28.19 16.81 27.43
C GLN A 730 -28.22 17.07 28.96
N LYS A 731 -27.40 16.29 29.70
CA LYS A 731 -27.32 16.45 31.17
C LYS A 731 -26.58 17.72 31.59
N LEU A 732 -25.66 18.22 30.80
CA LEU A 732 -24.76 19.35 31.16
C LEU A 732 -25.37 20.74 30.89
N LYS A 733 -26.48 20.87 30.14
CA LYS A 733 -27.20 22.15 29.85
C LYS A 733 -26.27 23.36 29.58
N VAL A 734 -25.24 23.19 28.75
CA VAL A 734 -24.23 24.22 28.51
C VAL A 734 -24.80 25.30 27.58
N PRO A 735 -24.60 26.60 27.87
CA PRO A 735 -25.00 27.70 26.99
C PRO A 735 -24.33 27.64 25.63
N GLU A 736 -24.94 28.27 24.63
CA GLU A 736 -24.38 28.38 23.28
C GLU A 736 -23.07 29.21 23.33
N GLY A 737 -22.00 28.67 22.69
CA GLY A 737 -20.70 29.34 22.64
C GLY A 737 -19.72 29.02 23.78
N GLU A 738 -20.17 28.32 24.85
CA GLU A 738 -19.27 27.86 25.89
C GLU A 738 -18.68 26.47 25.62
N PRO A 739 -17.36 26.27 25.78
CA PRO A 739 -16.73 24.96 25.59
C PRO A 739 -17.05 24.06 26.78
N ILE A 740 -17.25 22.79 26.49
CA ILE A 740 -17.43 21.76 27.48
C ILE A 740 -16.07 21.12 27.76
N GLN A 741 -15.63 21.26 29.01
CA GLN A 741 -14.43 20.58 29.50
C GLN A 741 -14.87 19.52 30.53
N HIS A 742 -14.79 18.27 30.18
CA HIS A 742 -15.08 17.17 31.12
C HIS A 742 -14.24 15.94 30.80
N PRO A 743 -13.52 15.36 31.77
CA PRO A 743 -12.66 14.18 31.54
C PRO A 743 -13.40 12.96 30.94
N MET A 744 -14.72 12.84 31.19
CA MET A 744 -15.53 11.77 30.60
C MET A 744 -15.68 11.92 29.10
N ILE A 745 -15.67 13.14 28.56
CA ILE A 745 -15.82 13.38 27.11
C ILE A 745 -14.50 13.04 26.42
N THR A 746 -13.36 13.48 26.96
CA THR A 746 -12.03 13.09 26.46
C THR A 746 -11.87 11.57 26.41
N LYS A 747 -12.27 10.86 27.46
CA LYS A 747 -12.29 9.38 27.46
C LYS A 747 -13.26 8.77 26.46
N ALA A 748 -14.38 9.43 26.16
CA ALA A 748 -15.33 8.95 25.15
C ALA A 748 -14.76 9.12 23.73
N ILE A 749 -14.06 10.24 23.49
CA ILE A 749 -13.34 10.48 22.23
C ILE A 749 -12.24 9.42 22.03
N GLU A 750 -11.42 9.18 23.05
CA GLU A 750 -10.36 8.14 22.99
C GLU A 750 -10.93 6.74 22.71
N ARG A 751 -12.10 6.41 23.25
CA ARG A 751 -12.77 5.15 22.95
C ARG A 751 -13.30 5.09 21.52
N ALA A 752 -13.78 6.22 21.00
CA ALA A 752 -14.19 6.31 19.59
C ALA A 752 -12.99 6.10 18.67
N GLN A 753 -11.87 6.79 18.92
CA GLN A 753 -10.64 6.58 18.18
C GLN A 753 -10.18 5.11 18.22
N LYS A 754 -10.16 4.51 19.42
CA LYS A 754 -9.77 3.09 19.55
C LYS A 754 -10.66 2.16 18.73
N LYS A 755 -11.97 2.42 18.68
CA LYS A 755 -12.90 1.63 17.87
C LYS A 755 -12.61 1.78 16.37
N VAL A 756 -12.27 3.00 15.92
CA VAL A 756 -11.87 3.25 14.54
C VAL A 756 -10.55 2.55 14.21
N GLU A 757 -9.55 2.66 15.10
CA GLU A 757 -8.26 1.95 14.96
C GLU A 757 -8.47 0.43 14.85
N GLU A 758 -9.33 -0.16 15.69
CA GLU A 758 -9.66 -1.59 15.65
C GLU A 758 -10.37 -1.97 14.34
N GLN A 759 -11.29 -1.15 13.85
CA GLN A 759 -11.98 -1.37 12.58
C GLN A 759 -11.00 -1.28 11.40
N ASN A 760 -10.18 -0.24 11.36
CA ASN A 760 -9.17 -0.05 10.33
C ASN A 760 -8.13 -1.20 10.33
N PHE A 761 -7.75 -1.68 11.51
CA PHE A 761 -6.89 -2.87 11.62
C PHE A 761 -7.58 -4.12 11.04
N ALA A 762 -8.85 -4.33 11.35
CA ALA A 762 -9.59 -5.48 10.80
C ALA A 762 -9.68 -5.42 9.27
N ILE A 763 -9.89 -4.23 8.70
CA ILE A 763 -9.88 -4.00 7.25
C ILE A 763 -8.51 -4.35 6.65
N ARG A 764 -7.42 -3.79 7.19
CA ARG A 764 -6.06 -4.07 6.70
C ARG A 764 -5.71 -5.55 6.83
N LYS A 765 -6.07 -6.19 7.94
CA LYS A 765 -5.86 -7.63 8.14
C LYS A 765 -6.58 -8.45 7.09
N ARG A 766 -7.85 -8.12 6.82
CA ARG A 766 -8.65 -8.82 5.80
C ARG A 766 -8.05 -8.65 4.41
N LEU A 767 -7.65 -7.43 4.04
CA LEU A 767 -6.97 -7.19 2.77
C LEU A 767 -5.70 -8.04 2.62
N LEU A 768 -4.90 -8.09 3.68
CA LEU A 768 -3.70 -8.91 3.70
C LEU A 768 -4.01 -10.40 3.56
N GLU A 769 -5.08 -10.91 4.17
CA GLU A 769 -5.50 -12.30 4.06
C GLU A 769 -5.86 -12.68 2.61
N TYR A 770 -6.49 -11.78 1.86
CA TYR A 770 -6.74 -11.94 0.43
C TYR A 770 -5.44 -11.84 -0.39
N ASP A 771 -4.61 -10.82 -0.11
CA ASP A 771 -3.36 -10.62 -0.85
C ASP A 771 -2.31 -11.70 -0.55
N ASN A 772 -2.33 -12.32 0.61
CA ASN A 772 -1.43 -13.45 0.90
C ASN A 772 -1.62 -14.62 -0.06
N VAL A 773 -2.85 -14.85 -0.56
CA VAL A 773 -3.11 -15.87 -1.58
C VAL A 773 -2.41 -15.49 -2.88
N MET A 774 -2.58 -14.24 -3.30
CA MET A 774 -1.88 -13.70 -4.46
C MET A 774 -0.37 -13.68 -4.29
N ASN A 775 0.11 -13.40 -3.08
CA ASN A 775 1.54 -13.34 -2.80
C ASN A 775 2.21 -14.69 -2.94
N GLN A 776 1.60 -15.76 -2.44
CA GLN A 776 2.11 -17.13 -2.62
C GLN A 776 2.20 -17.50 -4.12
N GLN A 777 1.20 -17.15 -4.90
CA GLN A 777 1.21 -17.36 -6.35
C GLN A 777 2.29 -16.52 -7.04
N ARG A 778 2.43 -15.26 -6.64
CA ARG A 778 3.44 -14.32 -7.14
C ARG A 778 4.85 -14.83 -6.87
N GLU A 779 5.14 -15.30 -5.67
CA GLU A 779 6.44 -15.86 -5.30
C GLU A 779 6.83 -17.02 -6.22
N ILE A 780 5.91 -17.96 -6.46
CA ILE A 780 6.16 -19.09 -7.35
C ILE A 780 6.43 -18.63 -8.80
N ILE A 781 5.61 -17.71 -9.31
CA ILE A 781 5.72 -17.22 -10.69
C ILE A 781 7.00 -16.40 -10.88
N TYR A 782 7.31 -15.50 -9.93
CA TYR A 782 8.49 -14.63 -10.01
C TYR A 782 9.78 -15.42 -9.83
N ASP A 783 9.78 -16.46 -9.00
CA ASP A 783 10.90 -17.36 -8.85
C ASP A 783 11.19 -18.13 -10.16
N ARG A 784 10.17 -18.76 -10.75
CA ARG A 784 10.29 -19.41 -12.07
C ARG A 784 10.80 -18.44 -13.15
N ARG A 785 10.25 -17.21 -13.16
CA ARG A 785 10.66 -16.17 -14.09
C ARG A 785 12.12 -15.77 -13.88
N ARG A 786 12.56 -15.63 -12.63
CA ARG A 786 13.93 -15.25 -12.27
C ARG A 786 14.94 -16.31 -12.71
N HIS A 787 14.65 -17.60 -12.55
CA HIS A 787 15.51 -18.68 -13.04
C HIS A 787 15.71 -18.58 -14.55
N ALA A 788 14.63 -18.36 -15.30
CA ALA A 788 14.70 -18.14 -16.73
C ALA A 788 15.51 -16.89 -17.11
N LEU A 789 15.28 -15.78 -16.40
CA LEU A 789 15.95 -14.50 -16.64
C LEU A 789 17.46 -14.58 -16.37
N MET A 790 17.88 -15.29 -15.29
CA MET A 790 19.29 -15.39 -14.89
C MET A 790 20.15 -16.31 -15.77
N GLY A 791 19.59 -16.85 -16.84
CA GLY A 791 20.31 -17.59 -17.86
C GLY A 791 20.60 -19.05 -17.48
N GLU A 792 19.81 -19.64 -16.61
CA GLU A 792 19.90 -21.05 -16.29
C GLU A 792 19.49 -21.92 -17.47
N ARG A 793 20.03 -23.15 -17.55
CA ARG A 793 19.64 -24.11 -18.56
C ARG A 793 18.30 -24.76 -18.19
N LEU A 794 17.27 -24.56 -18.99
CA LEU A 794 15.89 -24.94 -18.64
C LEU A 794 15.40 -26.19 -19.38
N LYS A 795 16.25 -26.90 -20.09
CA LYS A 795 15.91 -28.13 -20.82
C LYS A 795 15.23 -29.17 -19.91
N GLY A 796 15.77 -29.39 -18.72
CA GLY A 796 15.21 -30.32 -17.74
C GLY A 796 13.79 -29.96 -17.34
N GLU A 797 13.50 -28.66 -17.19
CA GLU A 797 12.15 -28.16 -16.87
C GLU A 797 11.18 -28.34 -18.05
N ILE A 798 11.60 -28.04 -19.27
CA ILE A 798 10.78 -28.30 -20.47
C ILE A 798 10.39 -29.78 -20.54
N PHE A 799 11.33 -30.69 -20.28
CA PHE A 799 11.02 -32.12 -20.27
C PHE A 799 10.14 -32.53 -19.09
N GLN A 800 10.24 -31.86 -17.96
CA GLN A 800 9.29 -32.08 -16.86
C GLN A 800 7.87 -31.60 -17.23
N TYR A 801 7.74 -30.46 -17.90
CA TYR A 801 6.44 -30.00 -18.41
C TYR A 801 5.84 -30.98 -19.41
N ILE A 802 6.66 -31.59 -20.27
CA ILE A 802 6.21 -32.63 -21.19
C ILE A 802 5.70 -33.88 -20.42
N ARG A 803 6.38 -34.29 -19.33
CA ARG A 803 5.92 -35.38 -18.47
C ARG A 803 4.54 -35.11 -17.86
N GLU A 804 4.37 -33.92 -17.31
CA GLU A 804 3.11 -33.47 -16.72
C GLU A 804 1.96 -33.45 -17.76
N LEU A 805 2.21 -32.90 -18.93
CA LEU A 805 1.25 -32.91 -20.05
C LEU A 805 0.95 -34.31 -20.52
N ALA A 806 1.96 -35.18 -20.62
CA ALA A 806 1.77 -36.57 -21.05
C ALA A 806 0.92 -37.37 -20.04
N GLN A 807 1.07 -37.12 -18.74
CA GLN A 807 0.19 -37.71 -17.70
C GLN A 807 -1.25 -37.23 -17.87
N GLU A 808 -1.48 -35.94 -18.09
CA GLU A 808 -2.81 -35.38 -18.32
C GLU A 808 -3.45 -35.95 -19.60
N TRP A 809 -2.69 -36.06 -20.66
CA TRP A 809 -3.17 -36.67 -21.91
C TRP A 809 -3.52 -38.15 -21.73
N TYR A 810 -2.71 -38.89 -20.97
CA TYR A 810 -3.03 -40.29 -20.66
C TYR A 810 -4.35 -40.36 -19.88
N ASP A 811 -4.53 -39.55 -18.84
CA ASP A 811 -5.75 -39.56 -18.03
C ASP A 811 -6.99 -39.15 -18.85
N THR A 812 -6.80 -38.35 -19.91
CA THR A 812 -7.89 -37.91 -20.80
C THR A 812 -8.25 -38.95 -21.82
N TYR A 813 -7.27 -39.56 -22.50
CA TYR A 813 -7.53 -40.42 -23.68
C TYR A 813 -7.55 -41.93 -23.37
N HIS A 814 -6.85 -42.39 -22.34
CA HIS A 814 -6.75 -43.80 -22.02
C HIS A 814 -8.08 -44.41 -21.52
N PRO A 815 -8.91 -43.75 -20.68
CA PRO A 815 -10.20 -44.31 -20.24
C PRO A 815 -11.16 -44.63 -21.40
N GLU A 816 -11.08 -43.84 -22.47
CA GLU A 816 -11.91 -43.99 -23.67
C GLU A 816 -11.21 -44.83 -24.76
N ASN A 817 -9.99 -45.30 -24.50
CA ASN A 817 -9.11 -45.99 -25.43
C ASN A 817 -8.93 -45.25 -26.77
N ASP A 818 -8.92 -43.90 -26.70
CA ASP A 818 -8.76 -43.02 -27.87
C ASP A 818 -7.27 -42.75 -28.19
N LEU A 819 -6.63 -43.73 -28.81
CA LEU A 819 -5.22 -43.60 -29.23
C LEU A 819 -5.04 -42.54 -30.34
N GLU A 820 -6.02 -42.39 -31.23
CA GLU A 820 -5.91 -41.41 -32.31
C GLU A 820 -6.01 -39.97 -31.77
N GLY A 821 -6.86 -39.70 -30.78
CA GLY A 821 -6.93 -38.46 -30.06
C GLY A 821 -5.59 -38.13 -29.39
N LEU A 822 -4.99 -39.08 -28.68
CA LEU A 822 -3.66 -38.95 -28.09
C LEU A 822 -2.58 -38.61 -29.14
N LYS A 823 -2.51 -39.40 -30.23
CA LYS A 823 -1.52 -39.16 -31.31
C LYS A 823 -1.69 -37.80 -31.94
N ASN A 824 -2.91 -37.35 -32.18
CA ASN A 824 -3.20 -36.04 -32.74
C ASN A 824 -2.79 -34.89 -31.79
N THR A 825 -3.05 -35.06 -30.50
CA THR A 825 -2.65 -34.07 -29.48
C THR A 825 -1.12 -33.94 -29.34
N VAL A 826 -0.42 -35.10 -29.32
CA VAL A 826 1.04 -35.13 -29.28
C VAL A 826 1.63 -34.54 -30.56
N ARG A 827 1.11 -34.88 -31.72
CA ARG A 827 1.54 -34.30 -33.02
C ARG A 827 1.29 -32.80 -33.07
N ALA A 828 0.13 -32.37 -32.62
CA ALA A 828 -0.24 -30.96 -32.59
C ALA A 828 0.63 -30.14 -31.61
N THR A 829 1.07 -30.71 -30.50
CA THR A 829 1.83 -29.97 -29.46
C THR A 829 3.33 -30.14 -29.64
N LEU A 830 3.83 -31.36 -29.86
CA LEU A 830 5.26 -31.71 -29.84
C LEU A 830 5.86 -31.91 -31.23
N LEU A 831 5.04 -31.89 -32.29
CA LEU A 831 5.48 -32.17 -33.69
C LEU A 831 6.18 -33.51 -33.86
N CYS A 832 5.89 -34.51 -32.99
CA CYS A 832 6.46 -35.81 -33.04
C CYS A 832 5.38 -36.88 -33.26
N GLU A 833 5.76 -38.03 -33.83
CA GLU A 833 4.87 -39.18 -34.02
C GLU A 833 5.09 -40.22 -32.94
N LEU A 834 3.99 -40.75 -32.43
CA LEU A 834 4.00 -41.83 -31.43
C LEU A 834 3.86 -43.20 -32.16
N ASP A 835 4.84 -44.02 -31.96
CA ASP A 835 4.81 -45.42 -32.43
C ASP A 835 4.23 -46.33 -31.33
N ILE A 836 2.90 -46.26 -31.17
CA ILE A 836 2.11 -47.08 -30.23
C ILE A 836 1.02 -47.78 -31.05
N ARG A 837 0.86 -49.08 -30.83
CA ARG A 837 -0.21 -49.87 -31.45
C ARG A 837 -1.48 -49.81 -30.59
N PRO A 838 -2.68 -49.89 -31.19
CA PRO A 838 -3.94 -49.88 -30.44
C PRO A 838 -4.03 -50.95 -29.36
N GLU A 839 -3.47 -52.13 -29.61
CA GLU A 839 -3.47 -53.27 -28.67
C GLU A 839 -2.55 -53.04 -27.47
N GLU A 840 -1.43 -52.35 -27.70
CA GLU A 840 -0.47 -51.94 -26.66
C GLU A 840 -1.04 -50.82 -25.77
N PHE A 841 -1.71 -49.84 -26.36
CA PHE A 841 -2.28 -48.72 -25.65
C PHE A 841 -3.33 -49.15 -24.61
N ALA A 842 -4.21 -50.07 -24.98
CA ALA A 842 -5.25 -50.54 -24.06
C ALA A 842 -4.71 -51.22 -22.78
N SER A 843 -3.49 -51.78 -22.83
CA SER A 843 -2.85 -52.44 -21.68
C SER A 843 -1.70 -51.65 -21.04
N MET A 844 -1.36 -50.48 -21.61
CA MET A 844 -0.21 -49.65 -21.21
C MET A 844 -0.48 -48.92 -19.89
N THR A 845 0.49 -48.95 -19.03
CA THR A 845 0.43 -48.14 -17.81
C THR A 845 0.68 -46.66 -18.11
N GLN A 846 0.24 -45.77 -17.21
CA GLN A 846 0.50 -44.32 -17.34
C GLN A 846 1.99 -44.04 -17.50
N GLN A 847 2.82 -44.68 -16.68
CA GLN A 847 4.27 -44.46 -16.72
C GLN A 847 4.88 -44.89 -18.07
N GLU A 848 4.49 -46.02 -18.62
CA GLU A 848 4.96 -46.50 -19.95
C GLU A 848 4.54 -45.54 -21.06
N CYS A 849 3.31 -45.05 -21.04
CA CYS A 849 2.82 -44.07 -22.01
C CYS A 849 3.58 -42.74 -21.94
N VAL A 850 3.77 -42.23 -20.73
CA VAL A 850 4.52 -41.00 -20.49
C VAL A 850 5.98 -41.15 -20.99
N GLU A 851 6.64 -42.28 -20.68
CA GLU A 851 8.02 -42.51 -21.14
C GLU A 851 8.13 -42.57 -22.67
N ARG A 852 7.14 -43.19 -23.35
CA ARG A 852 7.10 -43.21 -24.81
C ARG A 852 6.94 -41.83 -25.44
N ILE A 853 6.07 -41.00 -24.85
CA ILE A 853 5.89 -39.58 -25.28
C ILE A 853 7.17 -38.79 -25.06
N VAL A 854 7.79 -38.93 -23.91
CA VAL A 854 9.06 -38.21 -23.56
C VAL A 854 10.19 -38.69 -24.49
N GLN A 855 10.31 -39.97 -24.80
CA GLN A 855 11.31 -40.49 -25.75
C GLN A 855 11.11 -39.90 -27.17
N ALA A 856 9.86 -39.85 -27.65
CA ALA A 856 9.55 -39.28 -28.95
C ALA A 856 9.88 -37.76 -28.98
N ALA A 857 9.52 -37.04 -27.91
CA ALA A 857 9.84 -35.64 -27.76
C ALA A 857 11.35 -35.37 -27.66
N SER A 858 12.10 -36.22 -26.95
CA SER A 858 13.55 -36.14 -26.82
C SER A 858 14.25 -36.34 -28.17
N ALA A 859 13.81 -37.32 -28.94
CA ALA A 859 14.36 -37.56 -30.27
C ALA A 859 14.13 -36.42 -31.26
N TYR A 860 12.95 -35.76 -31.17
CA TYR A 860 12.66 -34.57 -31.97
C TYR A 860 13.49 -33.37 -31.49
N TYR A 861 13.56 -33.13 -30.19
CA TYR A 861 14.33 -32.04 -29.57
C TYR A 861 15.82 -32.16 -29.93
N GLN A 862 16.43 -33.34 -29.84
CA GLN A 862 17.85 -33.54 -30.17
C GLN A 862 18.14 -33.23 -31.66
N ARG A 863 17.22 -33.61 -32.56
CA ARG A 863 17.33 -33.25 -34.00
C ARG A 863 17.27 -31.73 -34.20
N LYS A 864 16.37 -31.07 -33.50
CA LYS A 864 16.22 -29.62 -33.53
C LYS A 864 17.45 -28.90 -32.93
N GLU A 865 17.98 -29.41 -31.82
CA GLU A 865 19.18 -28.89 -31.19
C GLU A 865 20.42 -29.08 -32.06
N ALA A 866 20.57 -30.21 -32.74
CA ALA A 866 21.63 -30.45 -33.70
C ALA A 866 21.56 -29.49 -34.90
N LEU A 867 20.38 -29.11 -35.34
CA LEU A 867 20.15 -28.16 -36.44
C LEU A 867 20.44 -26.73 -36.09
N LEU A 868 19.93 -26.27 -34.88
CA LEU A 868 19.93 -24.85 -34.49
C LEU A 868 21.09 -24.49 -33.57
N GLY A 869 21.72 -25.47 -32.94
CA GLY A 869 22.76 -25.28 -31.92
C GLY A 869 22.23 -25.20 -30.51
N SER A 870 23.00 -25.68 -29.55
CA SER A 870 22.60 -25.78 -28.14
C SER A 870 22.42 -24.42 -27.48
N GLU A 871 23.22 -23.42 -27.88
CA GLU A 871 23.11 -22.05 -27.34
C GLU A 871 21.79 -21.39 -27.77
N PHE A 872 21.43 -21.53 -29.04
CA PHE A 872 20.14 -21.02 -29.55
C PHE A 872 18.97 -21.71 -28.84
N MET A 873 19.02 -23.03 -28.68
CA MET A 873 17.95 -23.75 -27.96
C MET A 873 17.81 -23.27 -26.51
N ALA A 874 18.93 -23.03 -25.80
CA ALA A 874 18.87 -22.47 -24.45
C ALA A 874 18.26 -21.07 -24.40
N GLN A 875 18.54 -20.21 -25.39
CA GLN A 875 17.89 -18.90 -25.50
C GLN A 875 16.40 -19.02 -25.83
N LEU A 876 16.02 -19.96 -26.68
CA LEU A 876 14.63 -20.23 -27.06
C LEU A 876 13.82 -20.74 -25.87
N GLU A 877 14.35 -21.65 -25.06
CA GLU A 877 13.73 -22.16 -23.82
C GLU A 877 13.43 -21.02 -22.86
N ARG A 878 14.44 -20.18 -22.57
CA ARG A 878 14.30 -19.02 -21.68
C ARG A 878 13.26 -18.03 -22.19
N PHE A 879 13.33 -17.71 -23.48
CA PHE A 879 12.41 -16.78 -24.11
C PHE A 879 10.97 -17.31 -24.06
N ALA A 880 10.76 -18.60 -24.38
CA ALA A 880 9.45 -19.24 -24.34
C ALA A 880 8.84 -19.16 -22.94
N ILE A 881 9.60 -19.51 -21.91
CA ILE A 881 9.14 -19.48 -20.52
C ILE A 881 8.81 -18.04 -20.08
N LEU A 882 9.70 -17.07 -20.34
CA LEU A 882 9.47 -15.67 -19.97
C LEU A 882 8.23 -15.10 -20.64
N MET A 883 8.08 -15.29 -21.94
CA MET A 883 6.94 -14.76 -22.71
C MET A 883 5.61 -15.37 -22.24
N THR A 884 5.59 -16.68 -22.06
CA THR A 884 4.37 -17.37 -21.64
C THR A 884 3.99 -16.99 -20.21
N ILE A 885 4.96 -16.89 -19.30
CA ILE A 885 4.69 -16.42 -17.93
C ILE A 885 4.12 -15.01 -17.98
N ASP A 886 4.74 -14.06 -18.69
CA ASP A 886 4.33 -12.66 -18.71
C ASP A 886 2.93 -12.48 -19.31
N GLU A 887 2.56 -13.26 -20.32
CA GLU A 887 1.24 -13.21 -20.95
C GLU A 887 0.17 -13.79 -20.01
N LYS A 888 0.39 -15.03 -19.54
CA LYS A 888 -0.59 -15.75 -18.72
C LYS A 888 -0.74 -15.17 -17.33
N TRP A 889 0.34 -14.63 -16.76
CA TRP A 889 0.28 -13.97 -15.46
C TRP A 889 -0.57 -12.69 -15.48
N ARG A 890 -0.50 -11.90 -16.54
CA ARG A 890 -1.35 -10.72 -16.73
C ARG A 890 -2.83 -11.07 -16.85
N GLU A 891 -3.15 -12.15 -17.61
CA GLU A 891 -4.51 -12.67 -17.72
C GLU A 891 -5.01 -13.14 -16.35
N HIS A 892 -4.16 -13.83 -15.59
CA HIS A 892 -4.47 -14.34 -14.26
C HIS A 892 -4.70 -13.22 -13.24
N LEU A 893 -3.89 -12.17 -13.24
CA LEU A 893 -4.10 -11.01 -12.37
C LEU A 893 -5.50 -10.41 -12.58
N ARG A 894 -5.89 -10.24 -13.84
CA ARG A 894 -7.23 -9.76 -14.18
C ARG A 894 -8.33 -10.69 -13.67
N ALA A 895 -8.21 -11.98 -13.94
CA ALA A 895 -9.19 -12.96 -13.49
C ALA A 895 -9.29 -13.05 -11.96
N MET A 896 -8.19 -12.83 -11.24
CA MET A 896 -8.17 -12.78 -9.78
C MET A 896 -8.81 -11.50 -9.23
N ASP A 897 -8.66 -10.37 -9.90
CA ASP A 897 -9.36 -9.13 -9.55
C ASP A 897 -10.88 -9.30 -9.74
N GLU A 898 -11.33 -9.87 -10.86
CA GLU A 898 -12.74 -10.21 -11.12
C GLU A 898 -13.30 -11.20 -10.07
N LEU A 899 -12.51 -12.21 -9.68
CA LEU A 899 -12.89 -13.16 -8.63
C LEU A 899 -13.09 -12.44 -7.28
N ARG A 900 -12.18 -11.53 -6.94
CA ARG A 900 -12.21 -10.79 -5.67
C ARG A 900 -13.44 -9.89 -5.57
N GLU A 901 -13.84 -9.25 -6.67
CA GLU A 901 -15.06 -8.44 -6.72
C GLU A 901 -16.32 -9.28 -6.56
N GLY A 902 -16.39 -10.43 -7.24
CA GLY A 902 -17.57 -11.29 -7.23
C GLY A 902 -17.74 -12.16 -5.98
N ILE A 903 -16.67 -12.42 -5.22
CA ILE A 903 -16.68 -13.43 -4.16
C ILE A 903 -17.58 -13.04 -2.97
N HIS A 904 -17.77 -11.74 -2.74
CA HIS A 904 -18.61 -11.26 -1.65
C HIS A 904 -20.08 -11.64 -1.81
N LEU A 905 -20.55 -11.83 -3.03
CA LEU A 905 -21.92 -12.28 -3.30
C LEU A 905 -22.17 -13.71 -2.76
N ARG A 906 -21.12 -14.52 -2.59
CA ARG A 906 -21.25 -15.87 -2.00
C ARG A 906 -21.55 -15.87 -0.51
N ALA A 907 -21.36 -14.74 0.18
CA ALA A 907 -21.76 -14.56 1.58
C ALA A 907 -23.27 -14.72 1.78
N TYR A 908 -24.09 -14.38 0.79
CA TYR A 908 -25.53 -14.61 0.82
C TYR A 908 -25.90 -16.10 0.89
N GLY A 909 -25.00 -17.00 0.44
CA GLY A 909 -25.13 -18.44 0.56
C GLY A 909 -24.62 -19.05 1.87
N GLN A 910 -24.37 -18.24 2.92
CA GLN A 910 -23.79 -18.65 4.22
C GLN A 910 -22.40 -19.32 4.12
N LYS A 911 -21.65 -19.05 3.07
CA LYS A 911 -20.28 -19.51 2.91
C LYS A 911 -19.30 -18.43 3.32
N ASP A 912 -18.15 -18.84 3.88
CA ASP A 912 -17.07 -17.88 4.17
C ASP A 912 -16.42 -17.43 2.87
N PRO A 913 -16.51 -16.13 2.50
CA PRO A 913 -15.97 -15.61 1.25
C PRO A 913 -14.46 -15.83 1.11
N LEU A 914 -13.70 -15.79 2.20
CA LEU A 914 -12.26 -16.00 2.17
C LEU A 914 -11.89 -17.45 1.87
N LEU A 915 -12.62 -18.42 2.42
CA LEU A 915 -12.39 -19.84 2.13
C LEU A 915 -12.74 -20.17 0.67
N GLU A 916 -13.86 -19.66 0.16
CA GLU A 916 -14.26 -19.80 -1.23
C GLU A 916 -13.25 -19.15 -2.18
N TYR A 917 -12.77 -17.93 -1.83
CA TYR A 917 -11.72 -17.26 -2.58
C TYR A 917 -10.44 -18.10 -2.66
N LYS A 918 -9.97 -18.65 -1.53
CA LYS A 918 -8.77 -19.50 -1.50
C LYS A 918 -8.93 -20.74 -2.37
N ALA A 919 -10.09 -21.39 -2.30
CA ALA A 919 -10.35 -22.59 -3.08
C ALA A 919 -10.39 -22.32 -4.59
N GLU A 920 -11.07 -21.23 -4.99
CA GLU A 920 -11.17 -20.85 -6.41
C GLU A 920 -9.85 -20.34 -6.96
N ALA A 921 -9.16 -19.48 -6.19
CA ALA A 921 -7.83 -18.98 -6.53
C ALA A 921 -6.81 -20.11 -6.73
N TYR A 922 -6.87 -21.16 -5.91
CA TYR A 922 -6.04 -22.35 -6.08
C TYR A 922 -6.34 -23.09 -7.41
N ARG A 923 -7.61 -23.27 -7.74
CA ARG A 923 -8.01 -23.92 -9.02
C ARG A 923 -7.52 -23.10 -10.21
N MET A 924 -7.73 -21.80 -10.18
CA MET A 924 -7.29 -20.88 -11.24
C MET A 924 -5.76 -20.89 -11.37
N PHE A 925 -5.04 -20.97 -10.27
CA PHE A 925 -3.58 -21.04 -10.29
C PHE A 925 -3.05 -22.36 -10.84
N VAL A 926 -3.66 -23.49 -10.49
CA VAL A 926 -3.32 -24.78 -11.09
C VAL A 926 -3.55 -24.75 -12.62
N GLN A 927 -4.66 -24.16 -13.06
CA GLN A 927 -4.95 -23.95 -14.47
C GLN A 927 -3.87 -23.08 -15.14
N LEU A 928 -3.50 -21.95 -14.52
CA LEU A 928 -2.43 -21.06 -14.99
C LEU A 928 -1.12 -21.81 -15.21
N ILE A 929 -0.67 -22.59 -14.23
CA ILE A 929 0.57 -23.38 -14.33
C ILE A 929 0.51 -24.37 -15.51
N ARG A 930 -0.62 -25.05 -15.69
CA ARG A 930 -0.82 -25.97 -16.83
C ARG A 930 -0.75 -25.25 -18.17
N GLU A 931 -1.37 -24.09 -18.28
CA GLU A 931 -1.34 -23.30 -19.51
C GLU A 931 0.07 -22.79 -19.82
N ILE A 932 0.80 -22.28 -18.80
CA ILE A 932 2.19 -21.87 -18.95
C ILE A 932 3.04 -23.05 -19.45
N ASN A 933 2.93 -24.22 -18.83
CA ASN A 933 3.71 -25.41 -19.20
C ASN A 933 3.40 -25.85 -20.64
N ARG A 934 2.12 -25.91 -21.01
CA ARG A 934 1.68 -26.30 -22.35
C ARG A 934 2.18 -25.32 -23.42
N ASP A 935 1.98 -24.02 -23.18
CA ASP A 935 2.27 -23.01 -24.18
C ASP A 935 3.79 -22.78 -24.32
N ALA A 936 4.58 -22.93 -23.24
CA ALA A 936 6.04 -22.92 -23.29
C ALA A 936 6.59 -24.10 -24.09
N VAL A 937 6.10 -25.33 -23.85
CA VAL A 937 6.47 -26.51 -24.61
C VAL A 937 6.11 -26.35 -26.10
N HIS A 938 4.87 -25.91 -26.38
CA HIS A 938 4.39 -25.66 -27.71
C HIS A 938 5.28 -24.65 -28.46
N PHE A 939 5.69 -23.57 -27.80
CA PHE A 939 6.57 -22.58 -28.39
C PHE A 939 7.97 -23.14 -28.68
N VAL A 940 8.57 -23.84 -27.72
CA VAL A 940 9.92 -24.44 -27.87
C VAL A 940 9.94 -25.44 -29.03
N PHE A 941 8.89 -26.23 -29.22
CA PHE A 941 8.84 -27.26 -30.28
C PHE A 941 8.49 -26.69 -31.65
N LYS A 942 7.57 -25.73 -31.73
CA LYS A 942 7.09 -25.20 -33.02
C LYS A 942 7.90 -24.05 -33.61
N TYR A 943 8.56 -23.27 -32.79
CA TYR A 943 9.29 -22.10 -33.29
C TYR A 943 10.55 -22.53 -34.04
N PHE A 944 10.68 -22.06 -35.27
CA PHE A 944 11.90 -22.07 -36.05
C PHE A 944 12.21 -20.66 -36.51
N PRO A 945 13.51 -20.21 -36.46
CA PRO A 945 13.87 -18.91 -36.99
C PRO A 945 13.57 -18.86 -38.49
N PRO A 946 13.14 -17.71 -39.05
CA PRO A 946 12.94 -17.57 -40.48
C PRO A 946 14.26 -17.87 -41.21
N VAL A 947 14.22 -18.79 -42.19
CA VAL A 947 15.38 -19.14 -43.01
C VAL A 947 15.79 -17.90 -43.80
N LEU A 948 16.95 -17.31 -43.48
CA LEU A 948 17.54 -16.29 -44.29
C LEU A 948 18.01 -16.96 -45.58
N GLU A 949 17.27 -16.83 -46.68
CA GLU A 949 17.71 -17.11 -48.00
C GLU A 949 18.84 -16.14 -48.38
N GLN A 950 20.05 -16.44 -48.04
CA GLN A 950 21.34 -16.20 -48.75
C GLN A 950 22.51 -16.17 -47.73
N PRO A 951 23.64 -16.83 -48.07
CA PRO A 951 24.83 -16.77 -47.26
C PRO A 951 25.65 -15.52 -47.60
N THR A 952 25.45 -14.44 -46.90
CA THR A 952 26.45 -13.36 -46.88
C THR A 952 27.14 -13.36 -45.52
N ALA A 953 28.45 -13.36 -45.60
CA ALA A 953 29.44 -13.53 -44.57
C ALA A 953 29.26 -12.66 -43.32
N ALA A 954 28.54 -13.14 -42.37
CA ALA A 954 28.69 -12.98 -40.91
C ALA A 954 27.47 -13.72 -40.29
N ALA A 955 27.73 -14.77 -39.57
CA ALA A 955 26.64 -15.43 -38.81
C ALA A 955 25.98 -14.39 -37.93
N PRO A 956 24.64 -14.19 -38.03
CA PRO A 956 23.94 -13.30 -37.09
C PRO A 956 24.17 -13.76 -35.66
N ARG A 957 24.40 -12.85 -34.75
CA ARG A 957 24.50 -13.18 -33.33
C ARG A 957 23.21 -13.88 -32.90
N ALA A 958 23.32 -14.94 -32.12
CA ALA A 958 22.19 -15.75 -31.70
C ALA A 958 21.00 -14.93 -31.12
N THR A 959 21.28 -13.79 -30.51
CA THR A 959 20.30 -12.84 -30.00
C THR A 959 19.39 -12.16 -31.06
N GLU A 960 19.75 -12.23 -32.35
CA GLU A 960 18.97 -11.63 -33.45
C GLU A 960 17.95 -12.60 -34.08
N LEU A 961 18.10 -13.91 -33.81
CA LEU A 961 17.23 -14.96 -34.33
C LEU A 961 16.01 -15.27 -33.48
N VAL A 962 16.00 -14.85 -32.21
CA VAL A 962 14.86 -15.02 -31.32
C VAL A 962 13.89 -13.85 -31.50
N PRO A 963 12.56 -14.10 -31.67
CA PRO A 963 11.59 -13.03 -31.81
C PRO A 963 11.67 -12.07 -30.62
N ARG A 964 11.87 -10.80 -30.89
CA ARG A 964 11.74 -9.79 -29.84
C ARG A 964 10.26 -9.63 -29.52
N PRO A 965 9.86 -9.56 -28.25
CA PRO A 965 8.47 -9.31 -27.91
C PRO A 965 8.05 -7.96 -28.49
N ARG A 966 6.99 -7.98 -29.32
CA ARG A 966 6.41 -6.76 -29.92
C ARG A 966 5.68 -5.88 -28.89
N THR A 967 5.63 -6.28 -27.63
CA THR A 967 4.84 -5.62 -26.59
C THR A 967 5.59 -5.41 -25.28
N THR A 968 6.74 -4.75 -25.36
CA THR A 968 7.13 -3.93 -24.22
C THR A 968 6.25 -2.68 -24.32
N VAL A 969 5.28 -2.54 -23.44
CA VAL A 969 4.59 -1.27 -23.27
C VAL A 969 5.67 -0.23 -23.03
N PRO A 970 5.79 0.83 -23.84
CA PRO A 970 6.83 1.83 -23.63
C PRO A 970 6.75 2.31 -22.18
N SER A 971 7.87 2.52 -21.52
CA SER A 971 7.91 3.00 -20.14
C SER A 971 7.08 4.27 -19.92
N SER A 972 6.93 5.08 -20.95
CA SER A 972 6.07 6.27 -20.98
C SER A 972 4.56 5.96 -20.99
N ALA A 973 4.16 4.74 -21.31
CA ALA A 973 2.75 4.32 -21.31
C ALA A 973 2.39 3.50 -20.05
N LEU A 974 3.36 3.13 -19.22
CA LEU A 974 3.12 2.48 -17.94
C LEU A 974 2.56 3.50 -16.96
N ARG A 975 1.50 3.12 -16.26
CA ARG A 975 0.89 3.92 -15.19
C ARG A 975 1.11 3.22 -13.87
N PHE A 976 1.50 4.02 -12.89
CA PHE A 976 1.68 3.58 -11.51
C PHE A 976 0.49 4.05 -10.71
N SER A 977 -0.26 3.14 -10.14
CA SER A 977 -1.47 3.46 -9.41
C SER A 977 -1.50 2.79 -8.05
N HIS A 978 -2.24 3.41 -7.15
CA HIS A 978 -2.51 2.91 -5.83
C HIS A 978 -4.04 2.89 -5.68
N PRO A 979 -4.71 1.76 -5.95
CA PRO A 979 -6.15 1.68 -5.85
C PRO A 979 -6.58 1.85 -4.40
N GLU A 980 -7.77 2.41 -4.19
CA GLU A 980 -8.43 2.30 -2.90
C GLU A 980 -8.58 0.82 -2.52
N ALA A 981 -8.35 0.53 -1.26
CA ALA A 981 -8.75 -0.76 -0.74
C ALA A 981 -10.27 -0.89 -0.91
N PRO A 982 -10.79 -1.97 -1.51
CA PRO A 982 -12.22 -2.16 -1.56
C PRO A 982 -12.76 -2.11 -0.13
N ALA A 983 -13.84 -1.37 0.07
CA ALA A 983 -14.49 -1.30 1.35
C ALA A 983 -14.78 -2.72 1.82
N ALA A 984 -14.24 -3.07 2.97
CA ALA A 984 -14.53 -4.37 3.55
C ALA A 984 -16.01 -4.41 3.91
N VAL A 985 -16.73 -5.34 3.31
CA VAL A 985 -18.12 -5.67 3.67
C VAL A 985 -18.15 -6.29 5.08
#